data_a0ae1ac19dc8487ff86825a08d274757
#
_entry.id   a0ae1ac19dc8487ff86825a08d274757
#
_cell.length_a   1.000
_cell.length_b   1.000
_cell.length_c   1.000
_cell.angle_alpha   90.00
_cell.angle_beta   90.00
_cell.angle_gamma   90.00
#
_symmetry.space_group_name_H-M   'P 1'
#
loop_
_entity.id
_entity.type
_entity.pdbx_description
1 polymer ?
#
loop_
_entity_poly.entity_id
_entity_poly.type
_entity_poly.pdbx_seq_one_letter_code
_entity_poly.pdbx_strand_id
1 'polypeptide(L)'
;MRSPTVSVLVTILCIFSLQVWAVPHGGSRNSSASRVMSPLQHFPPINYQPKPSGIPYTIKNQSAQPWLYRTTAPITHSALAEEDSVCTSSSNSSGYWYEQIDHNGQSSFMDSKYKDNYNVFRNVVKDFGADNTGQKDAAAAISAAIKAGPSNGPDRSSNSMGTTGQPAIIYLPAGTYLMKSSLQLYLGTVIIGDPTNPPVLKASSDFADDHIIYAKDPNFGGTINFYLGIKNIIIDSTGVGADKSITLLDWTVSQATQLTNVGFNMPTNTAKHVGLTTQYDYNSNLILNDLWFKGGATGMKLSGQQWVFKNISFSGTTTGVVAGGTDIVFLGCRFEQGTLGIDAQGTSGSLTVVDTTGVGMGTLISSSSSNTAGNSIVLDNVQNSGATVKIGGQTTLSGNVANTWVHGHLYTSNNAKFQSQQGQTVTTSRSSSLLSGKNYFTMAPPTYKEYSTGQVLNIKNVPGIPVYGDGETDDTRNINLILSRYKTSCSLMYFPAGTYIVTDTIFVPAGTRIIGDAYASTISAVGSNFEDESAPRAMILVGYPGDVGVAQISDMVFTVADVLPGCKLVEVNIAARSPGDVGFWNSHFRIGGAAGSQVESLCTDDPNDCKAAWGLLHLTSTSSAYIENMWGWTADHDLDGDNPQTISTGRGLLVEGTAATWLIGTGSEHNTLYQYNFQYARNVFTAMQQSETPYWQGAGSRALNPTPWQYLDSSDPDFSNCAANDSKCRMALFERIYGSSDLFLYGGCNWVFFNNNGDCSGDCQTNAIDIANSTSIYLYGTNTKSTTNMILEGTKVIATQNDNAGGWGGVIAGYLYDS
;
A
#
# COMPACT_ATOMS: atom_id res chain seq x y z
N MET A 1 -36.64 1.91 75.37
CA MET A 1 -36.71 3.35 75.57
C MET A 1 -35.79 4.05 74.60
N ARG A 2 -36.35 4.81 73.63
CA ARG A 2 -35.78 5.99 72.95
C ARG A 2 -34.45 5.83 72.17
N SER A 3 -34.39 5.76 70.83
CA SER A 3 -34.49 6.85 69.80
C SER A 3 -33.33 7.86 69.78
N PRO A 4 -33.02 8.49 68.66
CA PRO A 4 -32.04 8.09 67.61
C PRO A 4 -31.00 9.21 67.48
N THR A 5 -29.90 8.92 66.84
CA THR A 5 -28.94 9.92 66.39
C THR A 5 -28.65 9.74 64.86
N VAL A 6 -28.89 10.84 64.19
CA VAL A 6 -28.69 11.00 62.76
C VAL A 6 -27.21 11.13 62.47
N SER A 7 -26.67 10.33 61.57
CA SER A 7 -25.36 10.54 60.97
C SER A 7 -25.50 10.93 59.50
N VAL A 8 -25.02 12.11 59.20
CA VAL A 8 -24.98 12.68 57.84
C VAL A 8 -23.80 12.06 57.08
N LEU A 9 -24.09 11.31 56.02
CA LEU A 9 -23.10 10.80 55.11
C LEU A 9 -22.93 11.83 53.97
N VAL A 10 -21.78 12.46 53.90
CA VAL A 10 -21.37 13.30 52.75
C VAL A 10 -20.84 12.39 51.68
N THR A 11 -21.61 12.22 50.62
CA THR A 11 -21.18 11.48 49.42
C THR A 11 -20.50 12.47 48.48
N ILE A 12 -19.20 12.33 48.28
CA ILE A 12 -18.45 13.02 47.22
C ILE A 12 -18.71 12.27 45.95
N LEU A 13 -19.45 12.89 45.03
CA LEU A 13 -19.64 12.42 43.65
C LEU A 13 -18.42 12.82 42.83
N CYS A 14 -17.55 11.84 42.51
CA CYS A 14 -16.62 11.99 41.40
C CYS A 14 -17.36 11.69 40.08
N ILE A 15 -17.64 12.73 39.32
CA ILE A 15 -18.22 12.59 37.98
C ILE A 15 -17.09 12.23 37.02
N PHE A 16 -17.02 10.95 36.67
CA PHE A 16 -16.32 10.52 35.45
C PHE A 16 -17.32 10.57 34.29
N SER A 17 -17.11 11.47 33.35
CA SER A 17 -17.86 11.52 32.11
C SER A 17 -17.44 10.39 31.19
N LEU A 18 -18.16 9.29 31.21
CA LEU A 18 -18.16 8.29 30.17
C LEU A 18 -19.02 8.85 29.02
N GLN A 19 -18.40 9.22 27.91
CA GLN A 19 -19.12 9.42 26.66
C GLN A 19 -19.42 8.06 26.04
N VAL A 20 -20.61 7.56 26.30
CA VAL A 20 -21.21 6.44 25.57
C VAL A 20 -21.88 7.04 24.33
N TRP A 21 -21.44 6.63 23.16
CA TRP A 21 -22.12 6.96 21.92
C TRP A 21 -23.36 6.06 21.79
N ALA A 22 -24.52 6.63 22.06
CA ALA A 22 -25.79 5.98 21.82
C ALA A 22 -26.29 6.36 20.41
N VAL A 23 -26.70 5.36 19.65
CA VAL A 23 -27.42 5.49 18.38
C VAL A 23 -28.79 6.14 18.65
N PRO A 24 -29.17 7.22 17.95
CA PRO A 24 -30.51 7.78 18.12
C PRO A 24 -31.51 7.12 17.18
N HIS A 25 -32.57 6.53 17.74
CA HIS A 25 -33.82 6.33 17.05
C HIS A 25 -34.59 7.65 16.94
N GLY A 26 -35.11 7.87 15.77
CA GLY A 26 -35.97 8.85 15.16
C GLY A 26 -36.61 9.95 16.00
N GLY A 27 -36.45 11.17 15.51
CA GLY A 27 -37.25 12.32 15.95
C GLY A 27 -36.72 13.63 15.37
N SER A 28 -37.46 14.20 14.43
CA SER A 28 -37.16 15.47 13.76
C SER A 28 -36.88 16.61 14.71
N ARG A 29 -35.73 17.31 14.53
CA ARG A 29 -35.60 18.76 14.68
C ARG A 29 -34.15 19.18 14.37
N ASN A 30 -34.03 20.29 13.64
CA ASN A 30 -32.82 20.98 13.23
C ASN A 30 -31.79 21.06 14.36
N SER A 31 -30.67 20.42 14.19
CA SER A 31 -29.42 20.72 14.86
C SER A 31 -28.30 20.41 13.90
N SER A 32 -27.37 21.34 13.78
CA SER A 32 -26.16 21.26 12.98
C SER A 32 -25.53 19.86 13.04
N ALA A 33 -25.70 19.08 11.98
CA ALA A 33 -25.00 17.83 11.79
C ALA A 33 -23.51 18.16 11.72
N SER A 34 -22.72 17.53 12.56
CA SER A 34 -21.28 17.42 12.33
C SER A 34 -21.14 16.69 10.99
N ARG A 35 -20.74 17.42 9.96
CA ARG A 35 -20.45 16.85 8.66
C ARG A 35 -19.35 15.82 8.86
N VAL A 36 -19.64 14.57 8.58
CA VAL A 36 -18.61 13.59 8.23
C VAL A 36 -18.02 14.16 6.95
N MET A 37 -16.78 14.63 7.03
CA MET A 37 -16.14 15.32 5.93
C MET A 37 -15.89 14.32 4.82
N SER A 38 -16.40 14.61 3.64
CA SER A 38 -15.98 13.97 2.41
C SER A 38 -14.45 14.12 2.29
N PRO A 39 -13.71 13.12 1.85
CA PRO A 39 -12.27 13.27 1.56
C PRO A 39 -11.96 14.47 0.67
N LEU A 40 -12.91 14.91 -0.15
CA LEU A 40 -12.80 16.00 -1.09
C LEU A 40 -12.84 17.42 -0.47
N GLN A 41 -13.12 17.57 0.84
CA GLN A 41 -13.35 18.92 1.44
C GLN A 41 -12.12 19.54 2.10
N HIS A 42 -10.90 19.00 1.91
CA HIS A 42 -9.72 19.46 2.67
C HIS A 42 -8.50 19.83 1.86
N PHE A 43 -8.63 20.02 0.56
CA PHE A 43 -7.53 20.61 -0.20
C PHE A 43 -7.54 22.14 0.00
N PRO A 44 -6.47 22.75 0.53
CA PRO A 44 -6.31 24.19 0.40
C PRO A 44 -6.25 24.51 -1.09
N PRO A 45 -6.75 25.68 -1.53
CA PRO A 45 -6.66 26.07 -2.93
C PRO A 45 -5.19 26.04 -3.34
N ILE A 46 -4.84 25.07 -4.19
CA ILE A 46 -3.50 24.92 -4.75
C ILE A 46 -3.41 25.94 -5.87
N ASN A 47 -2.52 26.91 -5.74
CA ASN A 47 -2.21 27.85 -6.83
C ASN A 47 -1.39 27.19 -7.96
N TYR A 48 -1.42 25.85 -8.02
CA TYR A 48 -0.87 25.09 -9.13
C TYR A 48 -1.82 25.23 -10.32
N GLN A 49 -1.31 25.75 -11.43
CA GLN A 49 -2.01 25.70 -12.69
C GLN A 49 -1.53 24.43 -13.40
N PRO A 50 -2.32 23.36 -13.44
CA PRO A 50 -2.00 22.21 -14.31
C PRO A 50 -1.80 22.76 -15.72
N LYS A 51 -0.90 22.15 -16.48
CA LYS A 51 -0.83 22.48 -17.92
C LYS A 51 -2.25 22.43 -18.47
N PRO A 52 -2.69 23.45 -19.24
CA PRO A 52 -4.05 23.46 -19.76
C PRO A 52 -4.36 22.13 -20.40
N SER A 53 -5.44 21.50 -19.97
CA SER A 53 -6.04 20.35 -20.62
C SER A 53 -6.14 20.67 -22.13
N GLY A 54 -5.52 19.87 -22.97
CA GLY A 54 -5.53 20.07 -24.42
C GLY A 54 -4.20 20.42 -25.08
N ILE A 55 -3.06 20.30 -24.39
CA ILE A 55 -1.81 20.17 -25.15
C ILE A 55 -1.77 18.71 -25.64
N PRO A 56 -1.97 18.48 -26.95
CA PRO A 56 -1.76 17.14 -27.48
C PRO A 56 -0.36 16.72 -27.06
N TYR A 57 -0.20 15.49 -26.56
CA TYR A 57 1.13 14.90 -26.44
C TYR A 57 1.77 14.98 -27.81
N THR A 58 2.62 15.97 -28.02
CA THR A 58 3.40 16.03 -29.23
C THR A 58 4.50 15.01 -29.05
N ILE A 59 4.16 13.73 -29.40
CA ILE A 59 5.14 12.68 -29.52
C ILE A 59 6.17 13.22 -30.49
N LYS A 60 7.35 13.56 -30.01
CA LYS A 60 8.48 13.88 -30.87
C LYS A 60 8.85 12.62 -31.62
N ASN A 61 8.28 12.45 -32.83
CA ASN A 61 8.52 11.32 -33.68
C ASN A 61 10.02 11.08 -33.85
N GLN A 62 10.57 10.14 -33.12
CA GLN A 62 11.76 9.46 -33.55
C GLN A 62 11.29 8.49 -34.65
N SER A 63 11.76 8.70 -35.88
CA SER A 63 11.36 8.02 -37.10
C SER A 63 10.82 6.61 -36.88
N ALA A 64 9.50 6.47 -37.08
CA ALA A 64 8.77 5.24 -36.88
C ALA A 64 9.26 4.16 -37.82
N GLN A 65 9.96 3.19 -37.29
CA GLN A 65 9.93 1.84 -37.84
C GLN A 65 9.08 1.02 -36.90
N PRO A 66 7.98 0.41 -37.32
CA PRO A 66 7.17 -0.43 -36.46
C PRO A 66 8.02 -1.63 -36.05
N TRP A 67 8.41 -1.69 -34.76
CA TRP A 67 8.94 -2.91 -34.18
C TRP A 67 7.78 -3.82 -33.92
N LEU A 68 7.60 -4.69 -34.90
CA LEU A 68 6.63 -5.74 -34.93
C LEU A 68 6.80 -6.70 -33.75
N TYR A 69 5.83 -6.72 -32.84
CA TYR A 69 5.43 -7.96 -32.23
C TYR A 69 4.73 -8.84 -33.29
N ARG A 70 5.46 -9.29 -34.26
CA ARG A 70 5.14 -10.48 -35.07
C ARG A 70 6.01 -11.58 -34.57
N THR A 71 5.41 -12.65 -34.12
CA THR A 71 6.00 -13.98 -33.98
C THR A 71 6.70 -14.34 -35.28
N THR A 72 7.93 -13.95 -35.44
CA THR A 72 8.78 -14.42 -36.52
C THR A 72 10.18 -14.58 -35.98
N ALA A 73 10.49 -15.83 -35.77
CA ALA A 73 11.78 -16.42 -35.49
C ALA A 73 12.58 -15.87 -34.30
N PRO A 74 13.17 -16.74 -33.46
CA PRO A 74 14.11 -16.32 -32.48
C PRO A 74 15.23 -15.55 -33.16
N ILE A 75 15.53 -14.35 -32.67
CA ILE A 75 16.71 -13.59 -33.04
C ILE A 75 17.89 -14.51 -32.74
N THR A 76 18.49 -15.06 -33.78
CA THR A 76 19.70 -15.89 -33.64
C THR A 76 20.83 -15.02 -33.11
N HIS A 77 21.49 -15.45 -32.06
CA HIS A 77 22.58 -14.77 -31.38
C HIS A 77 23.79 -14.36 -32.22
N SER A 78 23.78 -14.58 -33.52
CA SER A 78 24.95 -14.39 -34.42
C SER A 78 25.03 -13.01 -35.10
N ALA A 79 24.15 -12.06 -34.81
CA ALA A 79 24.16 -10.74 -35.43
C ALA A 79 24.45 -9.56 -34.47
N LEU A 80 24.84 -9.83 -33.23
CA LEU A 80 25.27 -8.80 -32.28
C LEU A 80 26.78 -8.69 -32.37
N ALA A 81 27.27 -7.70 -33.12
CA ALA A 81 28.66 -7.24 -33.04
C ALA A 81 28.99 -6.85 -31.58
N GLU A 82 30.26 -7.04 -31.22
CA GLU A 82 30.87 -6.80 -29.90
C GLU A 82 30.11 -5.84 -29.01
N GLU A 83 29.51 -6.38 -27.95
CA GLU A 83 28.87 -5.58 -26.88
C GLU A 83 29.99 -4.87 -26.14
N ASP A 84 30.14 -3.56 -26.37
CA ASP A 84 30.76 -2.70 -25.36
C ASP A 84 29.94 -2.87 -24.09
N SER A 85 30.45 -3.59 -23.09
CA SER A 85 29.77 -3.85 -21.85
C SER A 85 29.61 -2.51 -21.13
N VAL A 86 28.41 -1.96 -21.15
CA VAL A 86 28.07 -0.73 -20.42
C VAL A 86 28.19 -0.95 -18.90
N CYS A 87 28.00 -2.20 -18.46
CA CYS A 87 28.20 -2.62 -17.08
C CYS A 87 29.45 -3.47 -16.92
N THR A 88 30.11 -3.34 -15.78
CA THR A 88 31.29 -4.12 -15.40
C THR A 88 30.91 -5.26 -14.47
N SER A 89 31.60 -6.40 -14.60
CA SER A 89 31.39 -7.57 -13.74
C SER A 89 32.04 -7.46 -12.35
N SER A 90 32.75 -6.35 -12.04
CA SER A 90 33.52 -6.20 -10.81
C SER A 90 32.69 -5.59 -9.68
N SER A 91 32.70 -6.25 -8.50
CA SER A 91 32.04 -5.83 -7.27
C SER A 91 32.86 -4.85 -6.40
N ASN A 92 33.87 -4.16 -6.94
CA ASN A 92 34.82 -3.37 -6.17
C ASN A 92 34.49 -1.88 -6.07
N SER A 93 33.30 -1.51 -5.62
CA SER A 93 33.04 -0.15 -5.14
C SER A 93 32.83 -0.15 -3.63
N SER A 94 33.51 0.75 -2.92
CA SER A 94 33.21 1.03 -1.52
C SER A 94 32.01 1.97 -1.45
N GLY A 95 30.89 1.50 -0.95
CA GLY A 95 29.69 2.32 -0.73
C GLY A 95 28.48 1.84 -1.53
N TYR A 96 27.33 2.40 -1.20
CA TYR A 96 26.05 2.05 -1.82
C TYR A 96 25.96 2.62 -3.24
N TRP A 97 25.57 1.79 -4.21
CA TRP A 97 25.53 2.17 -5.63
C TRP A 97 24.65 3.40 -5.89
N TYR A 98 23.57 3.54 -5.13
CA TYR A 98 22.59 4.62 -5.28
C TYR A 98 23.19 6.01 -4.96
N GLU A 99 24.17 6.08 -4.06
CA GLU A 99 24.89 7.34 -3.79
C GLU A 99 25.82 7.77 -4.95
N GLN A 100 26.27 6.79 -5.72
CA GLN A 100 27.36 6.97 -6.69
C GLN A 100 26.86 7.07 -8.14
N ILE A 101 25.64 6.59 -8.41
CA ILE A 101 25.07 6.65 -9.76
C ILE A 101 24.68 8.09 -10.11
N ASP A 102 24.61 8.37 -11.41
CA ASP A 102 24.14 9.67 -11.89
C ASP A 102 22.62 9.79 -11.70
N HIS A 103 22.18 10.82 -10.98
CA HIS A 103 20.80 11.13 -10.71
C HIS A 103 20.30 12.21 -11.66
N ASN A 104 20.15 11.87 -12.94
CA ASN A 104 19.66 12.77 -13.99
C ASN A 104 18.13 12.72 -14.17
N GLY A 105 17.41 12.44 -13.08
CA GLY A 105 15.97 12.47 -13.03
C GLY A 105 15.40 13.88 -13.07
N GLN A 106 14.12 13.98 -13.43
CA GLN A 106 13.41 15.25 -13.54
C GLN A 106 11.96 15.12 -13.10
N SER A 107 11.32 16.24 -12.75
CA SER A 107 9.86 16.32 -12.62
C SER A 107 9.26 16.66 -13.97
N SER A 108 8.64 15.71 -14.65
CA SER A 108 8.22 15.83 -16.05
C SER A 108 7.15 16.90 -16.28
N PHE A 109 6.24 17.07 -15.32
CA PHE A 109 5.07 17.96 -15.45
C PHE A 109 5.13 19.22 -14.59
N MET A 110 6.25 19.48 -13.94
CA MET A 110 6.48 20.77 -13.29
C MET A 110 6.39 21.90 -14.30
N ASP A 111 5.85 23.05 -13.89
CA ASP A 111 5.78 24.27 -14.73
C ASP A 111 7.15 24.53 -15.39
N SER A 112 7.14 24.76 -16.68
CA SER A 112 8.35 24.95 -17.51
C SER A 112 9.28 26.04 -16.99
N LYS A 113 8.75 27.06 -16.30
CA LYS A 113 9.56 28.10 -15.66
C LYS A 113 10.41 27.63 -14.50
N TYR A 114 10.05 26.48 -13.89
CA TYR A 114 10.70 25.92 -12.72
C TYR A 114 11.48 24.63 -13.02
N LYS A 115 11.06 23.84 -14.02
CA LYS A 115 11.54 22.50 -14.34
C LYS A 115 13.07 22.41 -14.39
N ASP A 116 13.73 23.33 -15.09
CA ASP A 116 15.18 23.31 -15.28
C ASP A 116 15.99 23.66 -14.01
N ASN A 117 15.32 24.16 -12.98
CA ASN A 117 15.93 24.60 -11.74
C ASN A 117 15.51 23.76 -10.52
N TYR A 118 14.91 22.61 -10.77
CA TYR A 118 14.42 21.71 -9.73
C TYR A 118 15.17 20.40 -9.71
N ASN A 119 15.84 20.09 -8.59
CA ASN A 119 16.52 18.82 -8.39
C ASN A 119 15.63 17.86 -7.61
N VAL A 120 15.34 16.70 -8.20
CA VAL A 120 14.57 15.63 -7.52
C VAL A 120 15.46 14.96 -6.47
N PHE A 121 16.64 14.47 -6.86
CA PHE A 121 17.59 13.85 -5.93
C PHE A 121 18.44 14.88 -5.19
N ARG A 122 18.62 14.65 -3.88
CA ARG A 122 19.30 15.58 -2.96
C ARG A 122 20.12 14.81 -1.94
N ASN A 123 21.44 14.86 -2.05
CA ASN A 123 22.35 14.34 -1.03
C ASN A 123 22.52 15.40 0.07
N VAL A 124 22.03 15.12 1.28
CA VAL A 124 22.00 16.13 2.36
C VAL A 124 23.40 16.60 2.80
N VAL A 125 24.42 15.76 2.66
CA VAL A 125 25.80 16.12 3.01
C VAL A 125 26.43 16.94 1.88
N LYS A 126 26.39 16.41 0.66
CA LYS A 126 27.06 16.98 -0.50
C LYS A 126 26.42 18.29 -0.95
N ASP A 127 25.09 18.34 -0.98
CA ASP A 127 24.36 19.45 -1.60
C ASP A 127 23.90 20.50 -0.57
N PHE A 128 23.72 20.10 0.71
CA PHE A 128 23.17 20.97 1.77
C PHE A 128 24.11 21.13 2.96
N GLY A 129 25.25 20.43 3.00
CA GLY A 129 26.25 20.59 4.05
C GLY A 129 25.85 20.02 5.41
N ALA A 130 24.95 19.04 5.46
CA ALA A 130 24.58 18.37 6.69
C ALA A 130 25.80 17.69 7.34
N ASP A 131 25.97 17.85 8.65
CA ASP A 131 27.01 17.14 9.40
C ASP A 131 26.58 15.71 9.71
N ASN A 132 27.23 14.73 9.09
CA ASN A 132 27.02 13.30 9.34
C ASN A 132 28.01 12.68 10.35
N THR A 133 28.78 13.54 11.07
CA THR A 133 29.71 13.09 12.11
C THR A 133 29.10 13.08 13.52
N GLY A 134 27.93 13.63 13.70
CA GLY A 134 27.23 13.77 14.98
C GLY A 134 27.80 14.87 15.88
N GLN A 135 28.64 15.79 15.36
CA GLN A 135 29.25 16.85 16.13
C GLN A 135 28.46 18.16 16.07
N LYS A 136 27.80 18.43 14.96
CA LYS A 136 27.02 19.64 14.72
C LYS A 136 25.56 19.29 14.42
N ASP A 137 24.67 20.26 14.69
CA ASP A 137 23.26 20.14 14.33
C ASP A 137 23.08 19.97 12.81
N ALA A 138 22.43 18.90 12.40
CA ALA A 138 22.13 18.59 11.02
C ALA A 138 20.66 18.93 10.62
N ALA A 139 19.79 19.21 11.59
CA ALA A 139 18.37 19.37 11.35
C ALA A 139 18.04 20.48 10.35
N ALA A 140 18.74 21.61 10.44
CA ALA A 140 18.51 22.74 9.54
C ALA A 140 18.88 22.41 8.08
N ALA A 141 19.99 21.69 7.85
CA ALA A 141 20.44 21.30 6.51
C ALA A 141 19.49 20.23 5.89
N ILE A 142 19.07 19.25 6.67
CA ILE A 142 18.11 18.23 6.21
C ILE A 142 16.75 18.89 5.91
N SER A 143 16.26 19.78 6.77
CA SER A 143 15.03 20.55 6.54
C SER A 143 15.12 21.41 5.27
N ALA A 144 16.29 22.02 5.00
CA ALA A 144 16.51 22.75 3.77
C ALA A 144 16.41 21.82 2.54
N ALA A 145 17.00 20.62 2.60
CA ALA A 145 16.88 19.62 1.54
C ALA A 145 15.43 19.18 1.30
N ILE A 146 14.64 18.97 2.36
CA ILE A 146 13.23 18.60 2.27
C ILE A 146 12.40 19.73 1.62
N LYS A 147 12.67 20.99 2.02
CA LYS A 147 11.88 22.15 1.57
C LYS A 147 12.31 22.71 0.22
N ALA A 148 13.51 22.42 -0.26
CA ALA A 148 14.05 23.03 -1.44
C ALA A 148 13.10 22.91 -2.64
N GLY A 149 12.68 24.07 -3.15
CA GLY A 149 11.99 24.21 -4.44
C GLY A 149 12.99 24.55 -5.55
N PRO A 150 12.53 24.96 -6.72
CA PRO A 150 13.39 25.48 -7.77
C PRO A 150 14.04 26.80 -7.32
N SER A 151 15.26 27.06 -7.77
CA SER A 151 16.02 28.24 -7.35
C SER A 151 15.36 29.59 -7.71
N ASN A 152 14.44 29.56 -8.65
CA ASN A 152 13.68 30.74 -9.15
C ASN A 152 12.20 30.70 -8.75
N GLY A 153 11.80 29.87 -7.81
CA GLY A 153 10.40 29.65 -7.44
C GLY A 153 10.14 29.43 -5.94
N PRO A 154 8.95 29.01 -5.58
CA PRO A 154 8.58 28.74 -4.20
C PRO A 154 9.28 27.50 -3.66
N ASP A 155 9.34 27.39 -2.34
CA ASP A 155 9.72 26.13 -1.71
C ASP A 155 8.55 25.12 -1.70
N ARG A 156 8.86 23.86 -1.38
CA ARG A 156 7.86 22.78 -1.39
C ARG A 156 6.81 22.88 -0.29
N SER A 157 7.09 23.64 0.79
CA SER A 157 6.18 23.74 1.93
C SER A 157 4.87 24.47 1.62
N SER A 158 4.85 25.27 0.56
CA SER A 158 3.64 25.97 0.08
C SER A 158 2.73 25.08 -0.78
N ASN A 159 3.23 23.92 -1.23
CA ASN A 159 2.58 23.02 -2.17
C ASN A 159 2.09 23.69 -3.48
N SER A 160 2.66 24.83 -3.83
CA SER A 160 2.23 25.64 -4.98
C SER A 160 2.68 25.11 -6.34
N MET A 161 3.42 24.00 -6.36
CA MET A 161 3.89 23.33 -7.57
C MET A 161 3.15 21.99 -7.83
N GLY A 162 2.07 21.71 -7.07
CA GLY A 162 1.33 20.47 -7.10
C GLY A 162 2.01 19.34 -6.32
N THR A 163 1.22 18.37 -5.86
CA THR A 163 1.72 17.22 -5.06
C THR A 163 2.52 16.25 -5.91
N THR A 164 2.07 15.97 -7.13
CA THR A 164 2.73 15.07 -8.07
C THR A 164 3.82 15.75 -8.90
N GLY A 165 3.81 17.07 -8.96
CA GLY A 165 4.78 17.89 -9.69
C GLY A 165 6.07 18.20 -8.94
N GLN A 166 6.20 17.86 -7.65
CA GLN A 166 7.35 18.25 -6.83
C GLN A 166 7.98 17.09 -6.03
N PRO A 167 8.31 15.93 -6.66
CA PRO A 167 8.93 14.81 -5.94
C PRO A 167 10.31 15.20 -5.41
N ALA A 168 10.67 14.68 -4.21
CA ALA A 168 11.96 14.96 -3.59
C ALA A 168 12.52 13.69 -2.94
N ILE A 169 13.65 13.23 -3.45
CA ILE A 169 14.40 12.10 -2.89
C ILE A 169 15.52 12.67 -2.02
N ILE A 170 15.40 12.48 -0.73
CA ILE A 170 16.32 12.99 0.29
C ILE A 170 17.28 11.86 0.68
N TYR A 171 18.47 11.86 0.13
CA TYR A 171 19.45 10.81 0.41
C TYR A 171 20.33 11.21 1.60
N LEU A 172 20.40 10.30 2.59
CA LEU A 172 21.25 10.43 3.76
C LEU A 172 22.43 9.43 3.63
N PRO A 173 23.65 9.89 3.29
CA PRO A 173 24.86 9.08 3.42
C PRO A 173 25.04 8.50 4.82
N ALA A 174 25.78 7.41 4.92
CA ALA A 174 26.13 6.80 6.19
C ALA A 174 26.72 7.80 7.19
N GLY A 175 26.34 7.67 8.46
CA GLY A 175 26.84 8.53 9.54
C GLY A 175 25.81 8.78 10.64
N THR A 176 26.17 9.68 11.57
CA THR A 176 25.28 10.13 12.63
C THR A 176 24.95 11.60 12.43
N TYR A 177 23.67 11.91 12.35
CA TYR A 177 23.14 13.25 12.20
C TYR A 177 22.54 13.71 13.52
N LEU A 178 23.20 14.69 14.18
CA LEU A 178 22.68 15.24 15.43
C LEU A 178 21.50 16.15 15.15
N MET A 179 20.36 15.85 15.77
CA MET A 179 19.10 16.56 15.58
C MET A 179 18.79 17.43 16.80
N LYS A 180 18.69 18.75 16.62
CA LYS A 180 18.26 19.69 17.68
C LYS A 180 16.81 20.14 17.53
N SER A 181 16.22 19.93 16.37
CA SER A 181 14.82 20.23 16.06
C SER A 181 14.22 19.18 15.15
N SER A 182 12.90 19.18 15.04
CA SER A 182 12.11 18.27 14.21
C SER A 182 12.34 18.47 12.72
N LEU A 183 12.11 17.39 11.95
CA LEU A 183 11.91 17.44 10.51
C LEU A 183 10.42 17.40 10.18
N GLN A 184 9.99 18.21 9.21
CA GLN A 184 8.65 18.19 8.63
C GLN A 184 8.73 17.70 7.19
N LEU A 185 8.01 16.62 6.85
CA LEU A 185 7.90 16.13 5.48
C LEU A 185 6.73 16.79 4.75
N TYR A 186 6.80 16.79 3.44
CA TYR A 186 5.76 17.27 2.52
C TYR A 186 5.49 16.19 1.49
N LEU A 187 4.29 16.16 0.90
CA LEU A 187 3.92 15.15 -0.10
C LEU A 187 4.99 15.03 -1.20
N GLY A 188 5.23 13.80 -1.66
CA GLY A 188 6.28 13.50 -2.61
C GLY A 188 7.69 13.41 -2.01
N THR A 189 7.85 13.48 -0.67
CA THR A 189 9.17 13.33 -0.01
C THR A 189 9.47 11.86 0.29
N VAL A 190 10.63 11.38 -0.17
CA VAL A 190 11.16 10.06 0.20
C VAL A 190 12.56 10.21 0.79
N ILE A 191 12.70 9.84 2.05
CA ILE A 191 14.01 9.78 2.74
C ILE A 191 14.63 8.40 2.51
N ILE A 192 15.82 8.35 1.98
CA ILE A 192 16.57 7.12 1.70
C ILE A 192 17.92 7.16 2.39
N GLY A 193 18.18 6.23 3.30
CA GLY A 193 19.50 6.01 3.88
C GLY A 193 20.31 4.95 3.14
N ASP A 194 21.61 4.91 3.41
CA ASP A 194 22.50 3.85 2.95
C ASP A 194 22.17 2.52 3.66
N PRO A 195 21.64 1.48 2.97
CA PRO A 195 21.32 0.21 3.60
C PRO A 195 22.53 -0.63 3.99
N THR A 196 23.75 -0.27 3.55
CA THR A 196 24.98 -0.96 3.93
C THR A 196 25.48 -0.51 5.30
N ASN A 197 25.22 0.76 5.67
CA ASN A 197 25.50 1.36 6.95
C ASN A 197 24.43 2.42 7.27
N PRO A 198 23.26 2.02 7.77
CA PRO A 198 22.11 2.92 7.91
C PRO A 198 22.45 4.17 8.73
N PRO A 199 22.16 5.37 8.20
CA PRO A 199 22.40 6.62 8.90
C PRO A 199 21.52 6.74 10.15
N VAL A 200 22.05 7.39 11.19
CA VAL A 200 21.37 7.58 12.46
C VAL A 200 20.93 9.04 12.61
N LEU A 201 19.64 9.29 12.67
CA LEU A 201 19.09 10.58 13.11
C LEU A 201 18.97 10.58 14.63
N LYS A 202 19.93 11.22 15.31
CA LYS A 202 20.05 11.17 16.76
C LYS A 202 19.60 12.48 17.41
N ALA A 203 18.51 12.42 18.17
CA ALA A 203 18.07 13.56 18.96
C ALA A 203 19.14 13.94 20.02
N SER A 204 19.45 15.24 20.10
CA SER A 204 20.39 15.77 21.08
C SER A 204 19.80 15.77 22.50
N SER A 205 20.65 15.91 23.52
CA SER A 205 20.17 15.98 24.92
C SER A 205 19.31 17.22 25.21
N ASP A 206 19.47 18.27 24.44
CA ASP A 206 18.71 19.53 24.51
C ASP A 206 17.60 19.60 23.43
N PHE A 207 17.27 18.49 22.78
CA PHE A 207 16.17 18.41 21.81
C PHE A 207 14.86 18.89 22.45
N ALA A 208 14.25 19.94 21.88
CA ALA A 208 13.15 20.63 22.56
C ALA A 208 11.75 20.18 22.11
N ASP A 209 11.63 19.73 20.87
CA ASP A 209 10.34 19.36 20.27
C ASP A 209 9.83 18.02 20.82
N ASP A 210 8.59 17.68 20.48
CA ASP A 210 7.92 16.45 20.94
C ASP A 210 8.01 15.29 19.95
N HIS A 211 8.40 15.55 18.68
CA HIS A 211 8.66 14.55 17.65
C HIS A 211 10.00 14.80 16.96
N ILE A 212 10.70 13.73 16.52
CA ILE A 212 11.92 13.89 15.70
C ILE A 212 11.51 14.13 14.24
N ILE A 213 10.52 13.38 13.74
CA ILE A 213 10.01 13.53 12.37
C ILE A 213 8.49 13.60 12.42
N TYR A 214 7.94 14.60 11.73
CA TYR A 214 6.54 14.67 11.32
C TYR A 214 6.42 14.29 9.86
N ALA A 215 5.81 13.13 9.56
CA ALA A 215 5.64 12.70 8.18
C ALA A 215 4.37 13.30 7.54
N LYS A 216 3.31 13.51 8.32
CA LYS A 216 2.10 14.13 7.80
C LYS A 216 2.40 15.52 7.26
N ASP A 217 2.08 15.75 5.97
CA ASP A 217 2.09 17.10 5.41
C ASP A 217 1.00 17.95 6.09
N PRO A 218 1.36 19.09 6.70
CA PRO A 218 0.40 19.92 7.43
C PRO A 218 -0.68 20.54 6.53
N ASN A 219 -0.46 20.57 5.21
CA ASN A 219 -1.42 21.16 4.26
C ASN A 219 -2.59 20.20 3.96
N PHE A 220 -2.50 18.92 4.34
CA PHE A 220 -3.46 17.88 3.94
C PHE A 220 -3.97 17.06 5.12
N GLY A 221 -5.17 16.47 4.97
CA GLY A 221 -5.71 15.46 5.90
C GLY A 221 -4.92 14.16 5.89
N GLY A 222 -5.08 13.33 6.92
CA GLY A 222 -4.34 12.06 7.04
C GLY A 222 -4.63 11.08 5.91
N THR A 223 -5.85 11.05 5.40
CA THR A 223 -6.29 10.11 4.33
C THR A 223 -5.81 10.47 2.93
N ILE A 224 -5.17 11.61 2.75
CA ILE A 224 -4.68 12.09 1.45
C ILE A 224 -3.18 12.38 1.45
N ASN A 225 -2.46 11.91 2.47
CA ASN A 225 -1.02 12.00 2.57
C ASN A 225 -0.34 10.83 1.85
N PHE A 226 -0.45 10.82 0.51
CA PHE A 226 0.16 9.82 -0.36
C PHE A 226 1.63 10.14 -0.69
N TYR A 227 2.35 9.19 -1.28
CA TYR A 227 3.69 9.37 -1.86
C TYR A 227 4.75 9.89 -0.88
N LEU A 228 4.71 9.39 0.34
CA LEU A 228 5.73 9.63 1.35
C LEU A 228 6.53 8.35 1.63
N GLY A 229 7.84 8.50 1.88
CA GLY A 229 8.66 7.34 2.17
C GLY A 229 9.78 7.63 3.16
N ILE A 230 10.09 6.66 4.00
CA ILE A 230 11.30 6.63 4.82
C ILE A 230 11.85 5.20 4.77
N LYS A 231 13.09 5.05 4.33
CA LYS A 231 13.74 3.74 4.25
C LYS A 231 15.21 3.75 4.60
N ASN A 232 15.68 2.66 5.21
CA ASN A 232 17.09 2.39 5.52
C ASN A 232 17.72 3.41 6.49
N ILE A 233 17.04 3.84 7.54
CA ILE A 233 17.57 4.76 8.56
C ILE A 233 17.33 4.25 9.98
N ILE A 234 18.03 4.84 10.94
CA ILE A 234 17.80 4.66 12.37
C ILE A 234 17.41 6.01 12.98
N ILE A 235 16.31 6.02 13.74
CA ILE A 235 15.87 7.18 14.52
C ILE A 235 16.19 6.89 15.99
N ASP A 236 16.98 7.76 16.63
CA ASP A 236 17.58 7.51 17.95
C ASP A 236 17.23 8.63 18.93
N SER A 237 16.54 8.28 20.00
CA SER A 237 16.22 9.18 21.11
C SER A 237 17.03 8.90 22.40
N THR A 238 18.06 8.06 22.36
CA THR A 238 18.83 7.71 23.55
C THR A 238 19.63 8.88 24.15
N GLY A 239 19.82 9.96 23.38
CA GLY A 239 20.39 11.20 23.86
C GLY A 239 19.44 12.06 24.71
N VAL A 240 18.13 11.84 24.60
CA VAL A 240 17.10 12.57 25.31
C VAL A 240 16.86 11.94 26.69
N GLY A 241 16.61 12.76 27.71
CA GLY A 241 16.31 12.25 29.06
C GLY A 241 15.14 11.29 29.08
N ALA A 242 15.29 10.16 29.79
CA ALA A 242 14.29 9.09 29.82
C ALA A 242 12.92 9.51 30.40
N ASP A 243 12.87 10.62 31.14
CA ASP A 243 11.69 11.23 31.74
C ASP A 243 11.01 12.25 30.83
N LYS A 244 11.61 12.62 29.72
CA LYS A 244 11.03 13.52 28.71
C LYS A 244 10.11 12.77 27.78
N SER A 245 8.92 13.32 27.54
CA SER A 245 8.01 12.78 26.50
C SER A 245 8.54 13.12 25.13
N ILE A 246 8.71 12.10 24.29
CA ILE A 246 9.12 12.25 22.89
C ILE A 246 8.59 11.08 22.06
N THR A 247 8.15 11.39 20.86
CA THR A 247 7.83 10.42 19.80
C THR A 247 8.89 10.52 18.70
N LEU A 248 9.38 9.40 18.22
CA LEU A 248 10.42 9.43 17.21
C LEU A 248 9.85 9.74 15.83
N LEU A 249 8.68 9.21 15.49
CA LEU A 249 8.04 9.42 14.19
C LEU A 249 6.52 9.55 14.33
N ASP A 250 5.95 10.63 13.82
CA ASP A 250 4.54 10.72 13.47
C ASP A 250 4.36 10.24 12.03
N TRP A 251 3.64 9.13 11.85
CA TRP A 251 3.42 8.47 10.56
C TRP A 251 1.93 8.49 10.18
N THR A 252 1.32 9.67 10.21
CA THR A 252 -0.10 9.86 9.84
C THR A 252 -0.21 10.07 8.33
N VAL A 253 -0.19 8.96 7.58
CA VAL A 253 -0.11 8.92 6.12
C VAL A 253 -1.11 7.91 5.53
N SER A 254 -1.21 7.85 4.21
CA SER A 254 -2.18 7.04 3.47
C SER A 254 -1.51 5.97 2.61
N GLN A 255 -2.24 5.46 1.62
CA GLN A 255 -1.76 4.49 0.64
C GLN A 255 -0.57 5.04 -0.15
N ALA A 256 0.09 4.19 -0.93
CA ALA A 256 1.30 4.54 -1.68
C ALA A 256 2.36 5.24 -0.80
N THR A 257 2.52 4.79 0.43
CA THR A 257 3.58 5.26 1.33
C THR A 257 4.46 4.10 1.75
N GLN A 258 5.71 4.39 2.11
CA GLN A 258 6.69 3.37 2.43
C GLN A 258 7.43 3.67 3.73
N LEU A 259 7.28 2.80 4.73
CA LEU A 259 8.13 2.79 5.92
C LEU A 259 8.77 1.41 6.05
N THR A 260 10.00 1.27 5.60
CA THR A 260 10.67 -0.03 5.53
C THR A 260 12.14 0.04 5.95
N ASN A 261 12.60 -1.01 6.62
CA ASN A 261 13.97 -1.12 7.12
C ASN A 261 14.38 0.11 7.95
N VAL A 262 13.51 0.50 8.90
CA VAL A 262 13.73 1.62 9.82
C VAL A 262 13.85 1.11 11.24
N GLY A 263 14.87 1.61 11.94
CA GLY A 263 15.14 1.29 13.35
C GLY A 263 14.72 2.43 14.28
N PHE A 264 14.13 2.06 15.41
CA PHE A 264 13.75 2.98 16.47
C PHE A 264 14.52 2.63 17.75
N ASN A 265 15.52 3.46 18.09
CA ASN A 265 16.40 3.22 19.24
C ASN A 265 16.05 4.20 20.38
N MET A 266 15.56 3.66 21.48
CA MET A 266 15.05 4.39 22.62
C MET A 266 15.72 3.92 23.92
N PRO A 267 15.75 4.73 25.00
CA PRO A 267 16.22 4.27 26.30
C PRO A 267 15.38 3.10 26.83
N THR A 268 16.02 2.13 27.49
CA THR A 268 15.32 0.94 28.06
C THR A 268 14.57 1.22 29.36
N ASN A 269 14.87 2.33 30.02
CA ASN A 269 14.32 2.69 31.33
C ASN A 269 13.37 3.90 31.28
N THR A 270 12.73 4.14 30.17
CA THR A 270 11.77 5.24 29.99
C THR A 270 10.32 4.77 30.11
N ALA A 271 9.47 5.63 30.62
CA ALA A 271 8.01 5.48 30.58
C ALA A 271 7.34 6.44 29.58
N LYS A 272 8.13 7.16 28.76
CA LYS A 272 7.62 8.30 27.99
C LYS A 272 8.08 8.35 26.53
N HIS A 273 9.08 7.55 26.13
CA HIS A 273 9.50 7.51 24.74
C HIS A 273 8.61 6.57 23.93
N VAL A 274 8.13 7.05 22.81
CA VAL A 274 7.30 6.32 21.85
C VAL A 274 8.01 6.27 20.51
N GLY A 275 8.11 5.08 19.90
CA GLY A 275 8.79 4.91 18.61
C GLY A 275 8.01 5.56 17.47
N LEU A 276 6.78 5.13 17.26
CA LEU A 276 5.93 5.60 16.17
C LEU A 276 4.52 5.88 16.67
N THR A 277 3.92 6.94 16.17
CA THR A 277 2.51 7.25 16.39
C THR A 277 1.83 7.64 15.09
N THR A 278 0.51 7.40 15.05
CA THR A 278 -0.38 8.06 14.10
C THR A 278 -1.31 8.97 14.88
N GLN A 279 -1.61 10.13 14.33
CA GLN A 279 -2.60 11.04 14.91
C GLN A 279 -4.01 10.49 14.67
N TYR A 280 -4.97 11.07 15.35
CA TYR A 280 -6.39 10.65 15.28
C TYR A 280 -7.07 11.00 13.95
N ASP A 281 -6.31 11.46 12.97
CA ASP A 281 -6.79 11.68 11.60
C ASP A 281 -6.88 10.32 10.91
N TYR A 282 -8.00 10.02 10.33
CA TYR A 282 -8.27 8.79 9.59
C TYR A 282 -7.18 8.53 8.53
N ASN A 283 -6.13 7.82 8.91
CA ASN A 283 -5.09 7.41 7.97
C ASN A 283 -5.46 6.05 7.38
N SER A 284 -4.97 5.78 6.17
CA SER A 284 -5.30 4.61 5.35
C SER A 284 -4.07 3.89 4.79
N ASN A 285 -2.99 3.86 5.55
CA ASN A 285 -1.77 3.18 5.16
C ASN A 285 -2.01 1.68 4.92
N LEU A 286 -1.24 1.07 4.03
CA LEU A 286 -1.33 -0.36 3.73
C LEU A 286 -0.39 -1.21 4.59
N ILE A 287 0.89 -0.83 4.71
CA ILE A 287 1.90 -1.68 5.33
C ILE A 287 3.01 -0.90 6.04
N LEU A 288 3.44 -1.42 7.18
CA LEU A 288 4.72 -1.15 7.81
C LEU A 288 5.54 -2.44 7.81
N ASN A 289 6.77 -2.39 7.31
CA ASN A 289 7.51 -3.62 7.11
C ASN A 289 9.00 -3.52 7.47
N ASP A 290 9.52 -4.61 8.02
CA ASP A 290 10.95 -4.79 8.30
C ASP A 290 11.49 -3.70 9.26
N LEU A 291 10.72 -3.37 10.30
CA LEU A 291 11.07 -2.38 11.32
C LEU A 291 11.59 -3.06 12.58
N TRP A 292 12.42 -2.33 13.34
CA TRP A 292 12.79 -2.78 14.66
C TRP A 292 12.70 -1.65 15.71
N PHE A 293 12.24 -2.03 16.91
CA PHE A 293 12.09 -1.14 18.06
C PHE A 293 12.92 -1.69 19.21
N LYS A 294 13.81 -0.87 19.77
CA LYS A 294 14.62 -1.22 20.93
C LYS A 294 14.36 -0.24 22.07
N GLY A 295 14.03 -0.77 23.25
CA GLY A 295 13.67 0.06 24.41
C GLY A 295 12.32 0.77 24.23
N GLY A 296 12.13 1.86 24.95
CA GLY A 296 10.92 2.67 24.90
C GLY A 296 9.77 2.19 25.79
N ALA A 297 8.87 3.11 26.08
CA ALA A 297 7.61 2.79 26.77
C ALA A 297 6.65 2.09 25.81
N THR A 298 6.58 2.57 24.59
CA THR A 298 5.70 2.03 23.53
C THR A 298 6.45 2.03 22.20
N GLY A 299 6.41 0.90 21.50
CA GLY A 299 6.97 0.83 20.15
C GLY A 299 6.12 1.62 19.16
N MET A 300 4.86 1.24 18.99
CA MET A 300 3.90 1.91 18.11
C MET A 300 2.60 2.23 18.84
N LYS A 301 2.02 3.39 18.58
CA LYS A 301 0.68 3.78 19.03
C LYS A 301 -0.11 4.25 17.81
N LEU A 302 -1.06 3.44 17.39
CA LEU A 302 -1.68 3.52 16.08
C LEU A 302 -3.18 3.72 16.18
N SER A 303 -3.71 4.47 15.23
CA SER A 303 -5.11 4.51 14.84
C SER A 303 -5.17 4.51 13.31
N GLY A 304 -6.31 4.17 12.70
CA GLY A 304 -6.45 4.20 11.25
C GLY A 304 -7.46 3.18 10.74
N GLN A 305 -7.57 3.07 9.44
CA GLN A 305 -8.54 2.18 8.80
C GLN A 305 -8.05 0.74 8.81
N GLN A 306 -6.87 0.50 8.27
CA GLN A 306 -6.26 -0.82 8.10
C GLN A 306 -4.74 -0.78 8.24
N TRP A 307 -4.14 -1.94 8.57
CA TRP A 307 -2.69 -2.07 8.74
C TRP A 307 -2.19 -3.48 8.49
N VAL A 308 -1.07 -3.61 7.79
CA VAL A 308 -0.21 -4.79 7.85
C VAL A 308 1.10 -4.45 8.54
N PHE A 309 1.48 -5.25 9.51
CA PHE A 309 2.78 -5.22 10.18
C PHE A 309 3.55 -6.48 9.82
N LYS A 310 4.53 -6.32 8.91
CA LYS A 310 5.31 -7.46 8.41
C LYS A 310 6.74 -7.43 8.95
N ASN A 311 7.19 -8.55 9.57
CA ASN A 311 8.56 -8.73 10.05
C ASN A 311 9.03 -7.59 10.98
N ILE A 312 8.18 -7.18 11.92
CA ILE A 312 8.52 -6.12 12.88
C ILE A 312 8.98 -6.77 14.19
N SER A 313 10.08 -6.25 14.75
CA SER A 313 10.62 -6.73 16.01
C SER A 313 10.62 -5.66 17.10
N PHE A 314 10.26 -6.08 18.31
CA PHE A 314 10.25 -5.24 19.52
C PHE A 314 11.13 -5.92 20.57
N SER A 315 12.15 -5.23 21.05
CA SER A 315 13.08 -5.76 22.07
C SER A 315 13.21 -4.81 23.25
N GLY A 316 12.84 -5.28 24.43
CA GLY A 316 12.86 -4.48 25.65
C GLY A 316 11.92 -3.27 25.66
N THR A 317 10.93 -3.27 24.79
CA THR A 317 9.86 -2.26 24.76
C THR A 317 8.76 -2.67 25.75
N THR A 318 8.31 -1.77 26.63
CA THR A 318 7.32 -2.14 27.66
C THR A 318 6.01 -2.60 27.04
N THR A 319 5.47 -1.84 26.09
CA THR A 319 4.34 -2.23 25.23
C THR A 319 4.78 -2.16 23.77
N GLY A 320 4.71 -3.27 23.06
CA GLY A 320 5.09 -3.30 21.65
C GLY A 320 4.20 -2.40 20.82
N VAL A 321 2.90 -2.67 20.78
CA VAL A 321 1.93 -1.93 19.96
C VAL A 321 0.68 -1.62 20.77
N VAL A 322 0.25 -0.38 20.77
CA VAL A 322 -1.11 0.04 21.13
C VAL A 322 -1.87 0.16 19.82
N ALA A 323 -2.72 -0.82 19.54
CA ALA A 323 -3.42 -0.97 18.27
C ALA A 323 -4.82 -0.35 18.35
N GLY A 324 -5.11 0.53 17.41
CA GLY A 324 -6.45 1.02 17.10
C GLY A 324 -6.65 0.93 15.60
N GLY A 325 -7.84 0.55 15.17
CA GLY A 325 -8.16 0.38 13.75
C GLY A 325 -9.19 -0.70 13.52
N THR A 326 -9.56 -0.89 12.26
CA THR A 326 -10.65 -1.79 11.87
C THR A 326 -10.14 -3.11 11.30
N ASP A 327 -9.11 -3.10 10.46
CA ASP A 327 -8.50 -4.31 9.92
C ASP A 327 -6.99 -4.31 10.18
N ILE A 328 -6.53 -5.23 11.04
CA ILE A 328 -5.14 -5.25 11.51
C ILE A 328 -4.55 -6.64 11.35
N VAL A 329 -3.46 -6.74 10.58
CA VAL A 329 -2.73 -7.98 10.34
C VAL A 329 -1.29 -7.87 10.82
N PHE A 330 -0.86 -8.75 11.73
CA PHE A 330 0.54 -8.96 12.09
C PHE A 330 1.07 -10.22 11.40
N LEU A 331 2.13 -10.10 10.65
CA LEU A 331 2.76 -11.20 9.89
C LEU A 331 4.25 -11.30 10.22
N GLY A 332 4.66 -12.41 10.81
CA GLY A 332 6.07 -12.67 11.09
C GLY A 332 6.69 -11.76 12.14
N CYS A 333 5.90 -11.19 13.03
CA CYS A 333 6.38 -10.23 14.03
C CYS A 333 7.02 -10.92 15.24
N ARG A 334 7.90 -10.20 15.94
CA ARG A 334 8.62 -10.70 17.11
C ARG A 334 8.59 -9.73 18.27
N PHE A 335 8.10 -10.18 19.42
CA PHE A 335 8.03 -9.42 20.65
C PHE A 335 8.93 -10.04 21.71
N GLU A 336 9.87 -9.29 22.26
CA GLU A 336 10.85 -9.80 23.20
C GLU A 336 10.97 -8.92 24.45
N GLN A 337 10.95 -9.58 25.61
CA GLN A 337 11.29 -8.96 26.91
C GLN A 337 10.45 -7.71 27.24
N GLY A 338 9.16 -7.73 26.88
CA GLY A 338 8.19 -6.68 27.19
C GLY A 338 7.12 -7.15 28.16
N THR A 339 6.31 -6.21 28.62
CA THR A 339 5.15 -6.49 29.48
C THR A 339 3.95 -6.93 28.65
N LEU A 340 3.69 -6.21 27.54
CA LEU A 340 2.56 -6.44 26.65
C LEU A 340 3.02 -6.33 25.19
N GLY A 341 2.72 -7.33 24.39
CA GLY A 341 3.02 -7.29 22.95
C GLY A 341 2.08 -6.36 22.19
N ILE A 342 0.80 -6.71 22.17
CA ILE A 342 -0.25 -5.98 21.46
C ILE A 342 -1.37 -5.62 22.45
N ASP A 343 -1.56 -4.34 22.67
CA ASP A 343 -2.72 -3.78 23.32
C ASP A 343 -3.79 -3.48 22.26
N ALA A 344 -4.75 -4.39 22.13
CA ALA A 344 -5.83 -4.33 21.15
C ALA A 344 -7.15 -3.81 21.76
N GLN A 345 -7.09 -3.09 22.88
CA GLN A 345 -8.30 -2.58 23.53
C GLN A 345 -9.00 -1.49 22.72
N GLY A 346 -8.28 -0.81 21.83
CA GLY A 346 -8.81 0.20 20.88
C GLY A 346 -9.22 -0.35 19.52
N THR A 347 -9.06 -1.65 19.27
CA THR A 347 -9.43 -2.28 17.97
C THR A 347 -10.94 -2.48 17.90
N SER A 348 -11.54 -2.09 16.81
CA SER A 348 -12.99 -2.14 16.58
C SER A 348 -13.43 -3.08 15.45
N GLY A 349 -12.56 -3.95 14.98
CA GLY A 349 -12.81 -4.87 13.87
C GLY A 349 -12.05 -6.17 14.02
N SER A 350 -11.19 -6.50 13.07
CA SER A 350 -10.39 -7.72 13.09
C SER A 350 -8.95 -7.46 13.56
N LEU A 351 -8.44 -8.36 14.39
CA LEU A 351 -7.04 -8.52 14.71
C LEU A 351 -6.58 -9.91 14.28
N THR A 352 -5.72 -9.96 13.29
CA THR A 352 -5.17 -11.20 12.74
C THR A 352 -3.67 -11.26 13.00
N VAL A 353 -3.19 -12.34 13.61
CA VAL A 353 -1.79 -12.50 14.00
C VAL A 353 -1.25 -13.82 13.46
N VAL A 354 -0.35 -13.73 12.49
CA VAL A 354 0.17 -14.87 11.74
C VAL A 354 1.68 -14.99 11.94
N ASP A 355 2.19 -16.20 12.15
CA ASP A 355 3.62 -16.50 12.22
C ASP A 355 4.41 -15.63 13.22
N THR A 356 3.78 -15.25 14.32
CA THR A 356 4.30 -14.28 15.28
C THR A 356 4.84 -14.97 16.54
N THR A 357 5.90 -14.42 17.10
CA THR A 357 6.59 -15.00 18.27
C THR A 357 6.68 -13.99 19.42
N GLY A 358 6.28 -14.43 20.63
CA GLY A 358 6.53 -13.76 21.90
C GLY A 358 7.59 -14.49 22.73
N VAL A 359 8.65 -13.80 23.13
CA VAL A 359 9.73 -14.37 23.94
C VAL A 359 9.91 -13.55 25.22
N GLY A 360 9.67 -14.17 26.36
CA GLY A 360 9.76 -13.47 27.67
C GLY A 360 8.73 -12.35 27.82
N MET A 361 7.58 -12.50 27.16
CA MET A 361 6.45 -11.55 27.24
C MET A 361 5.55 -11.86 28.44
N GLY A 362 5.12 -10.85 29.16
CA GLY A 362 4.11 -11.00 30.20
C GLY A 362 2.75 -11.41 29.63
N THR A 363 2.34 -10.74 28.57
CA THR A 363 1.12 -11.03 27.79
C THR A 363 1.41 -10.69 26.34
N LEU A 364 1.01 -11.54 25.40
CA LEU A 364 1.21 -11.22 23.98
C LEU A 364 0.11 -10.30 23.46
N ILE A 365 -1.17 -10.64 23.70
CA ILE A 365 -2.32 -9.86 23.21
C ILE A 365 -3.28 -9.57 24.39
N SER A 366 -3.70 -8.32 24.53
CA SER A 366 -4.74 -7.89 25.44
C SER A 366 -5.87 -7.20 24.69
N SER A 367 -7.11 -7.69 24.84
CA SER A 367 -8.32 -7.12 24.25
C SER A 367 -9.36 -6.82 25.32
N SER A 368 -10.19 -5.81 25.13
CA SER A 368 -11.29 -5.46 26.04
C SER A 368 -12.56 -6.23 25.79
N SER A 369 -12.80 -6.65 24.54
CA SER A 369 -14.11 -7.17 24.13
C SER A 369 -14.23 -8.67 24.31
N SER A 370 -15.23 -9.09 25.10
CA SER A 370 -15.70 -10.47 25.17
C SER A 370 -16.81 -10.77 24.14
N ASN A 371 -17.30 -9.76 23.43
CA ASN A 371 -18.31 -9.92 22.39
C ASN A 371 -17.66 -10.46 21.12
N THR A 372 -18.21 -11.53 20.55
CA THR A 372 -17.76 -12.12 19.29
C THR A 372 -18.41 -11.46 18.07
N ALA A 373 -19.50 -10.71 18.27
CA ALA A 373 -20.05 -9.88 17.21
C ALA A 373 -19.24 -8.57 17.12
N GLY A 374 -18.78 -8.24 15.92
CA GLY A 374 -18.10 -6.98 15.65
C GLY A 374 -16.66 -6.85 16.12
N ASN A 375 -16.10 -7.91 16.72
CA ASN A 375 -14.67 -8.01 17.02
C ASN A 375 -14.20 -9.42 16.72
N SER A 376 -13.10 -9.54 16.00
CA SER A 376 -12.49 -10.84 15.77
C SER A 376 -11.01 -10.85 16.16
N ILE A 377 -10.56 -11.99 16.70
CA ILE A 377 -9.16 -12.27 16.91
C ILE A 377 -8.85 -13.60 16.24
N VAL A 378 -7.92 -13.58 15.31
CA VAL A 378 -7.46 -14.78 14.60
C VAL A 378 -5.96 -14.92 14.83
N LEU A 379 -5.55 -16.07 15.34
CA LEU A 379 -4.14 -16.41 15.53
C LEU A 379 -3.82 -17.62 14.67
N ASP A 380 -2.75 -17.57 13.92
CA ASP A 380 -2.30 -18.71 13.13
C ASP A 380 -0.78 -18.88 13.25
N ASN A 381 -0.33 -20.05 13.74
CA ASN A 381 1.07 -20.34 14.02
C ASN A 381 1.75 -19.27 14.90
N VAL A 382 1.20 -19.04 16.08
CA VAL A 382 1.72 -18.07 17.06
C VAL A 382 2.45 -18.80 18.18
N GLN A 383 3.64 -18.34 18.52
CA GLN A 383 4.45 -18.92 19.59
C GLN A 383 4.54 -17.94 20.77
N ASN A 384 4.19 -18.42 21.96
CA ASN A 384 4.36 -17.67 23.21
C ASN A 384 4.41 -18.62 24.40
N SER A 385 5.28 -18.36 25.36
CA SER A 385 5.41 -19.21 26.55
C SER A 385 4.49 -18.81 27.71
N GLY A 386 3.93 -17.60 27.67
CA GLY A 386 3.09 -17.03 28.73
C GLY A 386 1.61 -16.94 28.36
N ALA A 387 0.93 -15.92 28.86
CA ALA A 387 -0.43 -15.57 28.45
C ALA A 387 -0.42 -15.08 27.00
N THR A 388 -1.07 -15.82 26.09
CA THR A 388 -1.09 -15.46 24.68
C THR A 388 -2.20 -14.48 24.41
N VAL A 389 -3.42 -14.73 24.89
CA VAL A 389 -4.55 -13.81 24.78
C VAL A 389 -5.19 -13.60 26.15
N LYS A 390 -5.39 -12.33 26.50
CA LYS A 390 -6.28 -11.89 27.58
C LYS A 390 -7.45 -11.12 27.00
N ILE A 391 -8.66 -11.44 27.44
CA ILE A 391 -9.89 -10.72 27.09
C ILE A 391 -10.55 -10.23 28.37
N GLY A 392 -10.82 -8.93 28.48
CA GLY A 392 -11.37 -8.33 29.69
C GLY A 392 -10.49 -8.57 30.93
N GLY A 393 -9.19 -8.64 30.76
CA GLY A 393 -8.21 -8.92 31.82
C GLY A 393 -8.05 -10.40 32.19
N GLN A 394 -8.91 -11.31 31.69
CA GLN A 394 -8.84 -12.75 31.95
C GLN A 394 -8.03 -13.47 30.87
N THR A 395 -7.17 -14.38 31.29
CA THR A 395 -6.41 -15.22 30.36
C THR A 395 -7.34 -16.21 29.64
N THR A 396 -7.54 -16.00 28.35
CA THR A 396 -8.37 -16.83 27.47
C THR A 396 -7.54 -17.91 26.78
N LEU A 397 -6.27 -17.61 26.50
CA LEU A 397 -5.34 -18.51 25.84
C LEU A 397 -3.95 -18.37 26.44
N SER A 398 -3.27 -19.50 26.65
CA SER A 398 -1.87 -19.55 27.08
C SER A 398 -1.09 -20.51 26.17
N GLY A 399 0.21 -20.23 26.00
CA GLY A 399 1.11 -21.07 25.22
C GLY A 399 0.97 -20.91 23.72
N ASN A 400 1.53 -21.86 23.00
CA ASN A 400 1.64 -21.81 21.53
C ASN A 400 0.32 -22.15 20.85
N VAL A 401 0.13 -21.54 19.68
CA VAL A 401 -0.94 -21.85 18.73
C VAL A 401 -0.29 -22.42 17.47
N ALA A 402 -0.42 -23.71 17.26
CA ALA A 402 0.16 -24.37 16.07
C ALA A 402 -0.75 -24.36 14.85
N ASN A 403 -2.05 -24.23 15.08
CA ASN A 403 -3.10 -24.13 14.06
C ASN A 403 -3.85 -22.80 14.24
N THR A 404 -4.86 -22.58 13.46
CA THR A 404 -5.66 -21.36 13.55
C THR A 404 -6.55 -21.38 14.81
N TRP A 405 -6.41 -20.38 15.68
CA TRP A 405 -7.27 -20.15 16.82
C TRP A 405 -8.15 -18.93 16.55
N VAL A 406 -9.45 -19.05 16.79
CA VAL A 406 -10.45 -18.07 16.40
C VAL A 406 -11.31 -17.64 17.58
N HIS A 407 -11.46 -16.32 17.75
CA HIS A 407 -12.47 -15.68 18.57
C HIS A 407 -13.27 -14.72 17.69
N GLY A 408 -14.57 -14.99 17.52
CA GLY A 408 -15.42 -14.22 16.60
C GLY A 408 -16.43 -15.12 15.88
N HIS A 409 -17.07 -14.60 14.85
CA HIS A 409 -18.02 -15.35 14.03
C HIS A 409 -17.31 -16.13 12.93
N LEU A 410 -17.49 -17.43 12.90
CA LEU A 410 -16.94 -18.34 11.93
C LEU A 410 -18.06 -18.95 11.06
N TYR A 411 -17.89 -18.91 9.76
CA TYR A 411 -18.76 -19.51 8.77
C TYR A 411 -18.10 -20.68 8.08
N THR A 412 -18.92 -21.58 7.56
CA THR A 412 -18.45 -22.72 6.75
C THR A 412 -19.26 -22.78 5.46
N SER A 413 -18.72 -23.43 4.44
CA SER A 413 -19.37 -23.64 3.14
C SER A 413 -20.81 -24.12 3.29
N ASN A 414 -21.68 -23.62 2.43
CA ASN A 414 -23.10 -23.94 2.38
C ASN A 414 -23.90 -23.66 3.67
N ASN A 415 -23.34 -22.98 4.65
CA ASN A 415 -23.97 -22.71 5.93
C ASN A 415 -24.07 -21.21 6.21
N ALA A 416 -25.29 -20.66 6.10
CA ALA A 416 -25.58 -19.26 6.40
C ALA A 416 -25.68 -18.96 7.91
N LYS A 417 -25.38 -19.92 8.78
CA LYS A 417 -25.36 -19.71 10.22
C LYS A 417 -23.94 -19.71 10.73
N PHE A 418 -23.50 -18.59 11.27
CA PHE A 418 -22.21 -18.52 11.93
C PHE A 418 -22.16 -19.39 13.19
N GLN A 419 -20.95 -19.82 13.52
CA GLN A 419 -20.61 -20.39 14.81
C GLN A 419 -19.87 -19.30 15.59
N SER A 420 -20.43 -18.87 16.73
CA SER A 420 -19.77 -17.90 17.61
C SER A 420 -18.64 -18.58 18.36
N GLN A 421 -17.40 -18.31 17.99
CA GLN A 421 -16.21 -18.90 18.58
C GLN A 421 -15.74 -18.06 19.76
N GLN A 422 -15.59 -18.68 20.91
CA GLN A 422 -15.08 -18.05 22.15
C GLN A 422 -13.61 -18.43 22.39
N GLY A 423 -12.85 -18.62 21.33
CA GLY A 423 -11.46 -19.07 21.39
C GLY A 423 -11.31 -20.56 21.14
N GLN A 424 -11.52 -21.00 19.92
CA GLN A 424 -11.40 -22.40 19.51
C GLN A 424 -10.35 -22.58 18.42
N THR A 425 -9.72 -23.74 18.42
CA THR A 425 -8.79 -24.13 17.38
C THR A 425 -9.54 -24.72 16.19
N VAL A 426 -9.24 -24.18 15.01
CA VAL A 426 -9.70 -24.68 13.72
C VAL A 426 -8.49 -25.21 12.97
N THR A 427 -8.58 -26.41 12.42
CA THR A 427 -7.46 -27.00 11.70
C THR A 427 -7.61 -26.70 10.21
N THR A 428 -6.67 -25.92 9.68
CA THR A 428 -6.49 -25.68 8.25
C THR A 428 -5.08 -26.09 7.84
N SER A 429 -4.94 -26.71 6.68
CA SER A 429 -3.64 -27.14 6.17
C SER A 429 -3.11 -26.11 5.21
N ARG A 430 -2.07 -25.38 5.60
CA ARG A 430 -1.38 -24.41 4.74
C ARG A 430 -0.73 -25.11 3.56
N SER A 431 -0.85 -24.56 2.36
CA SER A 431 -0.15 -25.07 1.19
C SER A 431 1.37 -24.93 1.36
N SER A 432 2.10 -26.02 1.22
CA SER A 432 3.56 -26.06 1.41
C SER A 432 4.30 -25.16 0.39
N SER A 433 3.72 -24.90 -0.77
CA SER A 433 4.31 -24.02 -1.79
C SER A 433 4.36 -22.54 -1.35
N LEU A 434 3.54 -22.15 -0.37
CA LEU A 434 3.49 -20.80 0.17
C LEU A 434 4.45 -20.59 1.35
N LEU A 435 5.11 -21.65 1.83
CA LEU A 435 5.83 -21.62 3.09
C LEU A 435 7.35 -21.57 2.93
N SER A 436 8.00 -20.90 3.88
CA SER A 436 9.40 -21.07 4.21
C SER A 436 9.47 -21.70 5.61
N GLY A 437 9.83 -22.99 5.67
CA GLY A 437 9.70 -23.78 6.88
C GLY A 437 8.24 -24.00 7.28
N LYS A 438 7.81 -23.43 8.42
CA LYS A 438 6.42 -23.47 8.89
C LYS A 438 5.66 -22.15 8.64
N ASN A 439 6.39 -21.09 8.34
CA ASN A 439 5.85 -19.76 8.18
C ASN A 439 5.52 -19.48 6.71
N TYR A 440 4.56 -18.64 6.45
CA TYR A 440 4.39 -18.07 5.12
C TYR A 440 5.68 -17.37 4.69
N PHE A 441 6.02 -17.52 3.43
CA PHE A 441 7.20 -16.85 2.89
C PHE A 441 7.03 -15.35 2.93
N THR A 442 8.01 -14.66 3.47
CA THR A 442 8.17 -13.21 3.42
C THR A 442 9.62 -12.85 3.11
N MET A 443 9.83 -11.73 2.49
CA MET A 443 11.16 -11.17 2.27
C MET A 443 11.14 -9.65 2.45
N ALA A 444 12.29 -9.07 2.76
CA ALA A 444 12.43 -7.62 2.74
C ALA A 444 12.47 -7.09 1.31
N PRO A 445 11.97 -5.87 1.04
CA PRO A 445 12.12 -5.23 -0.25
C PRO A 445 13.58 -5.20 -0.67
N PRO A 446 13.91 -5.52 -1.93
CA PRO A 446 15.27 -5.53 -2.41
C PRO A 446 15.90 -4.14 -2.33
N THR A 447 17.08 -4.03 -1.71
CA THR A 447 17.88 -2.80 -1.72
C THR A 447 18.96 -2.83 -2.79
N TYR A 448 19.24 -4.02 -3.33
CA TYR A 448 20.30 -4.29 -4.30
C TYR A 448 21.67 -3.77 -3.84
N LYS A 449 21.88 -3.70 -2.51
CA LYS A 449 23.14 -3.24 -1.91
C LYS A 449 24.34 -4.14 -2.19
N GLU A 450 24.09 -5.32 -2.69
CA GLU A 450 25.11 -6.28 -3.12
C GLU A 450 25.75 -5.91 -4.47
N TYR A 451 25.13 -4.99 -5.24
CA TYR A 451 25.68 -4.56 -6.52
C TYR A 451 26.54 -3.32 -6.37
N SER A 452 27.62 -3.27 -7.14
CA SER A 452 28.42 -2.07 -7.34
C SER A 452 27.78 -1.13 -8.37
N THR A 453 28.13 0.15 -8.35
CA THR A 453 27.66 1.13 -9.33
C THR A 453 27.93 0.68 -10.77
N GLY A 454 29.05 -0.02 -11.03
CA GLY A 454 29.36 -0.58 -12.34
C GLY A 454 28.44 -1.72 -12.80
N GLN A 455 27.61 -2.29 -11.93
CA GLN A 455 26.64 -3.34 -12.26
C GLN A 455 25.21 -2.79 -12.46
N VAL A 456 25.02 -1.48 -12.21
CA VAL A 456 23.74 -0.80 -12.32
C VAL A 456 23.73 0.07 -13.55
N LEU A 457 22.74 -0.13 -14.40
CA LEU A 457 22.55 0.64 -15.61
C LEU A 457 21.51 1.74 -15.38
N ASN A 458 21.95 3.00 -15.41
CA ASN A 458 21.01 4.11 -15.58
C ASN A 458 20.53 4.16 -17.03
N ILE A 459 19.23 3.94 -17.24
CA ILE A 459 18.66 3.81 -18.60
C ILE A 459 18.78 5.11 -19.42
N LYS A 460 18.92 6.28 -18.76
CA LYS A 460 19.12 7.56 -19.46
C LYS A 460 20.56 7.78 -19.93
N ASN A 461 21.52 6.96 -19.46
CA ASN A 461 22.94 7.13 -19.73
C ASN A 461 23.49 6.10 -20.72
N VAL A 462 22.64 5.41 -21.49
CA VAL A 462 23.10 4.42 -22.45
C VAL A 462 23.58 5.08 -23.73
N PRO A 463 24.86 4.97 -24.10
CA PRO A 463 25.39 5.61 -25.30
C PRO A 463 24.65 5.17 -26.58
N GLY A 464 24.19 6.14 -27.36
CA GLY A 464 23.50 5.90 -28.63
C GLY A 464 22.06 5.39 -28.52
N ILE A 465 21.53 5.22 -27.30
CA ILE A 465 20.14 4.79 -27.04
C ILE A 465 19.52 5.78 -26.04
N PRO A 466 19.11 6.97 -26.48
CA PRO A 466 18.59 8.00 -25.59
C PRO A 466 17.22 7.61 -25.03
N VAL A 467 17.07 7.70 -23.72
CA VAL A 467 15.79 7.60 -23.00
C VAL A 467 15.56 8.91 -22.25
N TYR A 468 14.39 9.48 -22.42
CA TYR A 468 14.13 10.86 -21.98
C TYR A 468 13.39 10.92 -20.64
N GLY A 469 12.29 10.18 -20.49
CA GLY A 469 11.46 10.26 -19.29
C GLY A 469 10.96 11.69 -19.02
N ASP A 470 10.68 12.44 -20.08
CA ASP A 470 10.32 13.86 -20.02
C ASP A 470 8.81 14.13 -20.02
N GLY A 471 8.01 13.05 -20.12
CA GLY A 471 6.54 13.12 -20.20
C GLY A 471 6.02 13.51 -21.60
N GLU A 472 6.90 13.60 -22.60
CA GLU A 472 6.57 14.05 -23.94
C GLU A 472 7.11 13.10 -25.02
N THR A 473 8.32 12.56 -24.84
CA THR A 473 9.01 11.73 -25.84
C THR A 473 8.62 10.27 -25.70
N ASP A 474 8.33 9.62 -26.84
CA ASP A 474 8.10 8.17 -26.86
C ASP A 474 9.41 7.41 -26.63
N ASP A 475 9.51 6.78 -25.47
CA ASP A 475 10.67 6.00 -25.03
C ASP A 475 10.55 4.50 -25.33
N THR A 476 9.43 4.03 -25.91
CA THR A 476 9.10 2.61 -26.12
C THR A 476 10.22 1.81 -26.73
N ARG A 477 10.69 2.25 -27.90
CA ARG A 477 11.71 1.54 -28.67
C ARG A 477 13.01 1.41 -27.89
N ASN A 478 13.43 2.52 -27.29
CA ASN A 478 14.73 2.60 -26.64
C ASN A 478 14.76 1.84 -25.32
N ILE A 479 13.67 1.88 -24.54
CA ILE A 479 13.55 1.05 -23.34
C ILE A 479 13.58 -0.43 -23.71
N ASN A 480 12.78 -0.87 -24.69
CA ASN A 480 12.78 -2.27 -25.15
C ASN A 480 14.17 -2.74 -25.62
N LEU A 481 14.88 -1.88 -26.36
CA LEU A 481 16.23 -2.19 -26.82
C LEU A 481 17.20 -2.34 -25.64
N ILE A 482 17.14 -1.46 -24.64
CA ILE A 482 17.98 -1.53 -23.44
C ILE A 482 17.68 -2.81 -22.67
N LEU A 483 16.42 -3.08 -22.34
CA LEU A 483 16.04 -4.27 -21.56
C LEU A 483 16.44 -5.57 -22.27
N SER A 484 16.28 -5.65 -23.58
CA SER A 484 16.66 -6.84 -24.34
C SER A 484 18.17 -7.04 -24.42
N ARG A 485 18.92 -5.94 -24.61
CA ARG A 485 20.38 -5.99 -24.84
C ARG A 485 21.18 -6.17 -23.56
N TYR A 486 20.81 -5.49 -22.50
CA TYR A 486 21.65 -5.42 -21.29
C TYR A 486 21.18 -6.29 -20.11
N LYS A 487 20.09 -7.06 -20.24
CA LYS A 487 19.57 -7.94 -19.18
C LYS A 487 20.57 -8.98 -18.64
N THR A 488 21.58 -9.33 -19.42
CA THR A 488 22.60 -10.33 -19.05
C THR A 488 23.92 -9.70 -18.59
N SER A 489 24.20 -8.48 -19.02
CA SER A 489 25.44 -7.76 -18.69
C SER A 489 25.28 -6.84 -17.49
N CYS A 490 24.09 -6.30 -17.25
CA CYS A 490 23.79 -5.46 -16.11
C CYS A 490 22.90 -6.21 -15.09
N SER A 491 23.21 -6.06 -13.80
CA SER A 491 22.47 -6.74 -12.73
C SER A 491 21.19 -6.02 -12.37
N LEU A 492 21.14 -4.70 -12.59
CA LEU A 492 20.03 -3.83 -12.21
C LEU A 492 19.84 -2.72 -13.24
N MET A 493 18.59 -2.45 -13.61
CA MET A 493 18.17 -1.34 -14.47
C MET A 493 17.58 -0.23 -13.58
N TYR A 494 18.21 0.91 -13.51
CA TYR A 494 17.76 2.06 -12.75
C TYR A 494 17.01 3.04 -13.66
N PHE A 495 15.79 3.34 -13.29
CA PHE A 495 14.93 4.33 -13.94
C PHE A 495 14.93 5.62 -13.09
N PRO A 496 15.72 6.63 -13.44
CA PRO A 496 15.68 7.91 -12.74
C PRO A 496 14.29 8.55 -12.77
N ALA A 497 14.02 9.44 -11.82
CA ALA A 497 12.77 10.20 -11.76
C ALA A 497 12.39 10.78 -13.14
N GLY A 498 11.14 10.65 -13.52
CA GLY A 498 10.60 11.09 -14.79
C GLY A 498 9.37 10.30 -15.21
N THR A 499 8.70 10.76 -16.25
CA THR A 499 7.58 10.05 -16.86
C THR A 499 7.96 9.58 -18.25
N TYR A 500 8.10 8.26 -18.39
CA TYR A 500 8.48 7.58 -19.62
C TYR A 500 7.21 7.27 -20.41
N ILE A 501 6.97 8.03 -21.48
CA ILE A 501 5.83 7.81 -22.38
C ILE A 501 6.09 6.60 -23.26
N VAL A 502 5.10 5.72 -23.37
CA VAL A 502 5.17 4.52 -24.20
C VAL A 502 3.94 4.37 -25.08
N THR A 503 4.17 4.05 -26.35
CA THR A 503 3.11 3.91 -27.37
C THR A 503 2.84 2.46 -27.74
N ASP A 504 3.61 1.51 -27.22
CA ASP A 504 3.46 0.07 -27.40
C ASP A 504 4.04 -0.66 -26.18
N THR A 505 3.87 -1.96 -26.14
CA THR A 505 4.31 -2.82 -25.04
C THR A 505 5.80 -2.71 -24.76
N ILE A 506 6.13 -2.51 -23.48
CA ILE A 506 7.46 -2.72 -22.94
C ILE A 506 7.57 -4.17 -22.47
N PHE A 507 8.48 -4.91 -23.06
CA PHE A 507 8.75 -6.29 -22.68
C PHE A 507 9.87 -6.39 -21.65
N VAL A 508 9.56 -6.94 -20.50
CA VAL A 508 10.51 -7.22 -19.41
C VAL A 508 10.90 -8.70 -19.47
N PRO A 509 12.07 -9.03 -20.04
CA PRO A 509 12.49 -10.42 -20.19
C PRO A 509 12.94 -11.04 -18.86
N ALA A 510 12.92 -12.38 -18.80
CA ALA A 510 13.50 -13.12 -17.69
C ALA A 510 14.98 -12.72 -17.46
N GLY A 511 15.35 -12.56 -16.19
CA GLY A 511 16.68 -12.09 -15.75
C GLY A 511 16.73 -10.60 -15.41
N THR A 512 15.65 -9.85 -15.61
CA THR A 512 15.63 -8.39 -15.42
C THR A 512 15.26 -8.00 -14.00
N ARG A 513 15.98 -6.99 -13.48
CA ARG A 513 15.64 -6.26 -12.24
C ARG A 513 15.53 -4.78 -12.56
N ILE A 514 14.45 -4.16 -12.12
CA ILE A 514 14.14 -2.73 -12.32
C ILE A 514 13.95 -2.07 -10.97
N ILE A 515 14.53 -0.88 -10.82
CA ILE A 515 14.26 -0.01 -9.68
C ILE A 515 14.10 1.44 -10.16
N GLY A 516 13.13 2.14 -9.59
CA GLY A 516 12.92 3.56 -9.82
C GLY A 516 13.33 4.45 -8.65
N ASP A 517 13.05 5.73 -8.77
CA ASP A 517 13.16 6.74 -7.71
C ASP A 517 11.84 6.83 -6.94
N ALA A 518 11.41 5.72 -6.35
CA ALA A 518 10.15 5.60 -5.65
C ALA A 518 8.98 6.14 -6.50
N TYR A 519 8.14 6.98 -5.97
CA TYR A 519 6.94 7.51 -6.65
C TYR A 519 7.23 8.47 -7.82
N ALA A 520 8.51 8.81 -8.06
CA ALA A 520 8.93 9.76 -9.08
C ALA A 520 9.25 9.11 -10.42
N SER A 521 9.37 7.79 -10.51
CA SER A 521 9.64 7.06 -11.74
C SER A 521 8.37 6.42 -12.27
N THR A 522 7.83 6.96 -13.36
CA THR A 522 6.51 6.59 -13.91
C THR A 522 6.63 6.13 -15.36
N ILE A 523 5.98 5.00 -15.71
CA ILE A 523 5.75 4.59 -17.10
C ILE A 523 4.29 4.87 -17.44
N SER A 524 4.04 5.56 -18.56
CA SER A 524 2.72 6.07 -18.93
C SER A 524 2.38 5.73 -20.38
N ALA A 525 1.28 5.00 -20.59
CA ALA A 525 0.80 4.61 -21.90
C ALA A 525 0.09 5.74 -22.64
N VAL A 526 0.26 5.77 -23.97
CA VAL A 526 -0.51 6.60 -24.92
C VAL A 526 -0.68 5.87 -26.24
N GLY A 527 -1.66 6.28 -27.04
CA GLY A 527 -1.79 5.94 -28.45
C GLY A 527 -2.64 4.70 -28.75
N SER A 528 -2.94 4.56 -30.05
CA SER A 528 -3.96 3.66 -30.59
C SER A 528 -3.70 2.16 -30.37
N ASN A 529 -2.48 1.76 -30.03
CA ASN A 529 -2.19 0.37 -29.68
C ASN A 529 -2.89 -0.10 -28.40
N PHE A 530 -3.40 0.83 -27.59
CA PHE A 530 -4.05 0.57 -26.32
C PHE A 530 -5.54 0.99 -26.28
N GLU A 531 -6.13 1.35 -27.42
CA GLU A 531 -7.52 1.81 -27.51
C GLU A 531 -8.55 0.69 -27.71
N ASP A 532 -8.15 -0.49 -28.19
CA ASP A 532 -9.08 -1.57 -28.54
C ASP A 532 -9.45 -2.43 -27.33
N GLU A 533 -10.63 -2.17 -26.75
CA GLU A 533 -11.20 -2.95 -25.64
C GLU A 533 -11.37 -4.44 -25.98
N SER A 534 -11.65 -4.76 -27.25
CA SER A 534 -11.89 -6.15 -27.68
C SER A 534 -10.60 -6.97 -27.85
N ALA A 535 -9.45 -6.29 -27.88
CA ALA A 535 -8.13 -6.91 -28.02
C ALA A 535 -7.12 -6.23 -27.06
N PRO A 536 -7.31 -6.35 -25.74
CA PRO A 536 -6.52 -5.59 -24.76
C PRO A 536 -5.05 -5.99 -24.82
N ARG A 537 -4.18 -4.99 -24.63
CA ARG A 537 -2.74 -5.12 -24.76
C ARG A 537 -2.03 -4.67 -23.49
N ALA A 538 -1.03 -5.42 -23.04
CA ALA A 538 -0.22 -5.05 -21.91
C ALA A 538 0.71 -3.87 -22.24
N MET A 539 0.71 -2.82 -21.39
CA MET A 539 1.73 -1.78 -21.42
C MET A 539 3.08 -2.36 -21.00
N ILE A 540 3.08 -3.10 -19.89
CA ILE A 540 4.26 -3.84 -19.41
C ILE A 540 3.95 -5.33 -19.49
N LEU A 541 4.71 -6.05 -20.29
CA LEU A 541 4.62 -7.51 -20.42
C LEU A 541 5.83 -8.16 -19.74
N VAL A 542 5.62 -8.86 -18.64
CA VAL A 542 6.70 -9.48 -17.86
C VAL A 542 6.80 -10.97 -18.20
N GLY A 543 7.81 -11.31 -19.00
CA GLY A 543 8.04 -12.65 -19.52
C GLY A 543 6.98 -13.13 -20.52
N TYR A 544 7.27 -14.25 -21.18
CA TYR A 544 6.31 -14.98 -21.99
C TYR A 544 5.69 -16.13 -21.22
N PRO A 545 4.50 -16.60 -21.59
CA PRO A 545 3.90 -17.79 -21.02
C PRO A 545 4.88 -18.99 -21.04
N GLY A 546 5.16 -19.52 -19.83
CA GLY A 546 6.10 -20.63 -19.66
C GLY A 546 7.54 -20.20 -19.34
N ASP A 547 7.87 -18.92 -19.36
CA ASP A 547 9.15 -18.43 -18.86
C ASP A 547 9.29 -18.72 -17.36
N VAL A 548 10.52 -19.05 -16.93
CA VAL A 548 10.87 -19.29 -15.53
C VAL A 548 12.16 -18.56 -15.19
N GLY A 549 12.13 -17.70 -14.18
CA GLY A 549 13.34 -16.95 -13.81
C GLY A 549 13.08 -15.80 -12.86
N VAL A 550 13.90 -14.76 -13.02
CA VAL A 550 13.86 -13.54 -12.22
C VAL A 550 13.20 -12.42 -12.99
N ALA A 551 12.26 -11.73 -12.37
CA ALA A 551 11.72 -10.46 -12.85
C ALA A 551 11.31 -9.65 -11.63
N GLN A 552 12.11 -8.66 -11.25
CA GLN A 552 11.89 -7.85 -10.05
C GLN A 552 11.68 -6.39 -10.43
N ILE A 553 10.64 -5.78 -9.91
CA ILE A 553 10.28 -4.38 -10.18
C ILE A 553 10.03 -3.69 -8.84
N SER A 554 10.76 -2.62 -8.56
CA SER A 554 10.65 -1.89 -7.31
C SER A 554 10.53 -0.40 -7.56
N ASP A 555 9.77 0.30 -6.70
CA ASP A 555 9.73 1.77 -6.66
C ASP A 555 9.31 2.41 -8.01
N MET A 556 8.30 1.85 -8.66
CA MET A 556 7.78 2.33 -9.96
C MET A 556 6.30 2.69 -9.86
N VAL A 557 5.86 3.60 -10.73
CA VAL A 557 4.45 3.92 -10.95
C VAL A 557 4.07 3.58 -12.40
N PHE A 558 2.91 2.94 -12.57
CA PHE A 558 2.34 2.59 -13.87
C PHE A 558 1.02 3.32 -14.07
N THR A 559 0.85 3.98 -15.21
CA THR A 559 -0.33 4.82 -15.47
C THR A 559 -0.65 4.89 -16.96
N VAL A 560 -1.72 5.57 -17.27
CA VAL A 560 -2.06 6.00 -18.65
C VAL A 560 -2.07 7.52 -18.70
N ALA A 561 -1.63 8.08 -19.82
CA ALA A 561 -1.69 9.50 -20.08
C ALA A 561 -2.99 9.90 -20.82
N ASP A 562 -3.74 8.94 -21.33
CA ASP A 562 -4.94 9.14 -22.14
C ASP A 562 -6.03 8.12 -21.75
N VAL A 563 -7.23 8.22 -22.32
CA VAL A 563 -8.30 7.23 -22.16
C VAL A 563 -8.03 6.05 -23.09
N LEU A 564 -7.62 4.91 -22.53
CA LEU A 564 -7.11 3.76 -23.25
C LEU A 564 -7.82 2.46 -22.86
N PRO A 565 -9.05 2.21 -23.38
CA PRO A 565 -9.88 1.08 -22.94
C PRO A 565 -9.27 -0.31 -23.19
N GLY A 566 -8.28 -0.42 -24.07
CA GLY A 566 -7.55 -1.67 -24.31
C GLY A 566 -6.24 -1.80 -23.52
N CYS A 567 -5.88 -0.84 -22.64
CA CYS A 567 -4.63 -0.88 -21.90
C CYS A 567 -4.73 -1.75 -20.65
N LYS A 568 -3.97 -2.85 -20.60
CA LYS A 568 -3.60 -3.53 -19.35
C LYS A 568 -2.30 -2.89 -18.86
N LEU A 569 -2.26 -2.34 -17.66
CA LEU A 569 -1.02 -1.70 -17.21
C LEU A 569 0.13 -2.70 -17.10
N VAL A 570 -0.07 -3.81 -16.41
CA VAL A 570 0.94 -4.86 -16.26
C VAL A 570 0.33 -6.25 -16.43
N GLU A 571 0.98 -7.08 -17.22
CA GLU A 571 0.68 -8.51 -17.36
C GLU A 571 1.92 -9.33 -17.05
N VAL A 572 1.80 -10.30 -16.14
CA VAL A 572 2.90 -11.17 -15.72
C VAL A 572 2.64 -12.59 -16.18
N ASN A 573 3.57 -13.14 -16.97
CA ASN A 573 3.51 -14.49 -17.51
C ASN A 573 4.60 -15.42 -16.97
N ILE A 574 5.64 -14.86 -16.37
CA ILE A 574 6.80 -15.61 -15.88
C ILE A 574 6.52 -16.21 -14.50
N ALA A 575 7.01 -17.44 -14.29
CA ALA A 575 7.05 -18.07 -12.97
C ALA A 575 8.42 -17.91 -12.30
N ALA A 576 8.41 -17.75 -10.99
CA ALA A 576 9.62 -17.74 -10.17
C ALA A 576 10.23 -19.14 -10.06
N ARG A 577 11.57 -19.25 -10.02
CA ARG A 577 12.26 -20.50 -9.62
C ARG A 577 12.23 -20.70 -8.11
N SER A 578 12.39 -19.57 -7.40
CA SER A 578 12.34 -19.50 -5.94
C SER A 578 11.39 -18.38 -5.53
N PRO A 579 10.74 -18.48 -4.37
CA PRO A 579 9.92 -17.39 -3.85
C PRO A 579 10.68 -16.05 -3.87
N GLY A 580 10.05 -14.99 -4.42
CA GLY A 580 10.65 -13.66 -4.55
C GLY A 580 11.52 -13.43 -5.81
N ASP A 581 11.79 -14.45 -6.63
CA ASP A 581 12.45 -14.25 -7.93
C ASP A 581 11.60 -13.37 -8.87
N VAL A 582 10.28 -13.53 -8.83
CA VAL A 582 9.33 -12.64 -9.50
C VAL A 582 8.59 -11.84 -8.45
N GLY A 583 8.66 -10.52 -8.54
CA GLY A 583 7.98 -9.69 -7.55
C GLY A 583 7.96 -8.20 -7.86
N PHE A 584 7.03 -7.55 -7.12
CA PHE A 584 6.82 -6.11 -7.14
C PHE A 584 6.85 -5.58 -5.72
N TRP A 585 7.67 -4.55 -5.47
CA TRP A 585 7.77 -3.91 -4.16
C TRP A 585 7.56 -2.42 -4.32
N ASN A 586 6.68 -1.84 -3.51
CA ASN A 586 6.40 -0.40 -3.55
C ASN A 586 6.17 0.11 -4.98
N SER A 587 5.45 -0.68 -5.77
CA SER A 587 5.11 -0.35 -7.16
C SER A 587 3.61 -0.18 -7.28
N HIS A 588 3.18 0.95 -7.83
CA HIS A 588 1.81 1.40 -7.76
C HIS A 588 1.20 1.59 -9.15
N PHE A 589 -0.11 1.45 -9.21
CA PHE A 589 -0.91 1.59 -10.43
C PHE A 589 -1.87 2.76 -10.23
N ARG A 590 -1.84 3.74 -11.10
CA ARG A 590 -2.67 4.93 -10.97
C ARG A 590 -3.33 5.29 -12.30
N ILE A 591 -4.64 5.47 -12.30
CA ILE A 591 -5.39 5.91 -13.48
C ILE A 591 -6.03 7.27 -13.17
N GLY A 592 -5.55 8.33 -13.84
CA GLY A 592 -5.98 9.69 -13.57
C GLY A 592 -5.37 10.32 -12.32
N GLY A 593 -5.93 11.40 -11.85
CA GLY A 593 -5.64 12.01 -10.55
C GLY A 593 -4.28 12.68 -10.42
N ALA A 594 -3.53 12.94 -11.50
CA ALA A 594 -2.20 13.49 -11.39
C ALA A 594 -1.78 14.26 -12.64
N ALA A 595 -0.87 15.20 -12.45
CA ALA A 595 -0.28 15.98 -13.53
C ALA A 595 0.24 15.08 -14.68
N GLY A 596 -0.04 15.48 -15.91
CA GLY A 596 0.40 14.77 -17.11
C GLY A 596 -0.55 13.69 -17.63
N SER A 597 -1.67 13.44 -16.96
CA SER A 597 -2.75 12.60 -17.48
C SER A 597 -3.83 13.46 -18.11
N GLN A 598 -4.27 13.10 -19.33
CA GLN A 598 -5.44 13.71 -19.96
C GLN A 598 -6.76 13.05 -19.52
N VAL A 599 -6.68 11.98 -18.76
CA VAL A 599 -7.87 11.25 -18.26
C VAL A 599 -8.81 12.21 -17.55
N GLU A 600 -8.28 13.08 -16.69
CA GLU A 600 -9.08 14.09 -15.98
C GLU A 600 -9.87 15.00 -16.91
N SER A 601 -9.24 15.49 -17.98
CA SER A 601 -9.88 16.45 -18.90
C SER A 601 -10.80 15.78 -19.92
N LEU A 602 -10.57 14.51 -20.21
CA LEU A 602 -11.35 13.73 -21.18
C LEU A 602 -12.52 13.01 -20.50
N CYS A 603 -12.37 12.65 -19.23
CA CYS A 603 -13.41 12.04 -18.43
C CYS A 603 -14.33 13.12 -17.86
N THR A 604 -15.52 13.20 -18.41
CA THR A 604 -16.59 14.07 -17.88
C THR A 604 -17.31 13.36 -16.73
N ASP A 605 -18.47 13.86 -16.30
CA ASP A 605 -19.30 13.22 -15.27
C ASP A 605 -20.01 11.94 -15.76
N ASP A 606 -19.71 11.46 -16.96
CA ASP A 606 -20.30 10.23 -17.50
C ASP A 606 -19.28 9.10 -17.60
N PRO A 607 -19.41 8.03 -16.77
CA PRO A 607 -18.49 6.91 -16.82
C PRO A 607 -18.52 6.13 -18.14
N ASN A 608 -19.58 6.29 -18.95
CA ASN A 608 -19.66 5.65 -20.27
C ASN A 608 -18.65 6.23 -21.26
N ASP A 609 -18.26 7.48 -21.08
CA ASP A 609 -17.32 8.18 -21.96
C ASP A 609 -15.87 8.04 -21.48
N CYS A 610 -15.65 7.42 -20.31
CA CYS A 610 -14.34 7.35 -19.67
C CYS A 610 -13.90 5.92 -19.33
N LYS A 611 -13.72 5.06 -20.33
CA LYS A 611 -13.06 3.75 -20.13
C LYS A 611 -11.54 3.93 -20.18
N ALA A 612 -10.94 4.34 -19.05
CA ALA A 612 -9.57 4.84 -19.04
C ALA A 612 -8.50 3.75 -19.14
N ALA A 613 -8.77 2.53 -18.65
CA ALA A 613 -7.88 1.39 -18.81
C ALA A 613 -8.67 0.08 -18.72
N TRP A 614 -8.22 -0.96 -19.42
CA TRP A 614 -8.81 -2.29 -19.34
C TRP A 614 -8.67 -2.88 -17.94
N GLY A 615 -7.50 -2.71 -17.31
CA GLY A 615 -7.22 -3.19 -15.97
C GLY A 615 -5.80 -2.89 -15.49
N LEU A 616 -5.57 -3.09 -14.20
CA LEU A 616 -4.32 -2.70 -13.56
C LEU A 616 -3.25 -3.80 -13.62
N LEU A 617 -3.51 -4.96 -13.01
CA LEU A 617 -2.53 -6.04 -12.90
C LEU A 617 -3.17 -7.40 -13.23
N HIS A 618 -2.56 -8.12 -14.15
CA HIS A 618 -2.95 -9.46 -14.54
C HIS A 618 -1.81 -10.45 -14.30
N LEU A 619 -1.98 -11.34 -13.34
CA LEU A 619 -1.10 -12.49 -13.09
C LEU A 619 -1.70 -13.69 -13.83
N THR A 620 -1.14 -14.04 -14.99
CA THR A 620 -1.68 -15.10 -15.84
C THR A 620 -1.48 -16.51 -15.28
N SER A 621 -2.14 -17.49 -15.84
CA SER A 621 -2.10 -18.90 -15.36
C SER A 621 -0.69 -19.52 -15.29
N THR A 622 0.28 -18.98 -16.00
CA THR A 622 1.68 -19.43 -15.97
C THR A 622 2.56 -18.67 -14.99
N SER A 623 2.03 -17.64 -14.34
CA SER A 623 2.81 -16.77 -13.45
C SER A 623 2.88 -17.28 -12.01
N SER A 624 3.86 -16.76 -11.29
CA SER A 624 3.87 -16.65 -9.83
C SER A 624 4.50 -15.32 -9.45
N ALA A 625 4.07 -14.71 -8.34
CA ALA A 625 4.61 -13.42 -7.95
C ALA A 625 4.56 -13.19 -6.43
N TYR A 626 5.52 -12.41 -5.94
CA TYR A 626 5.51 -11.80 -4.62
C TYR A 626 5.24 -10.30 -4.76
N ILE A 627 4.11 -9.84 -4.23
CA ILE A 627 3.69 -8.44 -4.35
C ILE A 627 3.55 -7.83 -2.97
N GLU A 628 4.25 -6.75 -2.73
CA GLU A 628 4.28 -6.07 -1.44
C GLU A 628 4.18 -4.57 -1.60
N ASN A 629 3.33 -3.96 -0.78
CA ASN A 629 3.05 -2.51 -0.80
C ASN A 629 2.64 -2.03 -2.19
N MET A 630 1.56 -2.59 -2.71
CA MET A 630 0.98 -2.23 -4.00
C MET A 630 -0.35 -1.51 -3.78
N TRP A 631 -0.51 -0.35 -4.37
CA TRP A 631 -1.77 0.36 -4.44
C TRP A 631 -2.18 0.54 -5.90
N GLY A 632 -3.33 -0.01 -6.24
CA GLY A 632 -3.99 0.13 -7.53
C GLY A 632 -5.17 1.08 -7.41
N TRP A 633 -5.00 2.31 -7.87
CA TRP A 633 -5.96 3.37 -7.68
C TRP A 633 -6.49 3.92 -9.00
N THR A 634 -7.78 3.79 -9.22
CA THR A 634 -8.49 4.59 -10.20
C THR A 634 -8.96 5.85 -9.48
N ALA A 635 -8.48 7.00 -9.91
CA ALA A 635 -8.68 8.24 -9.18
C ALA A 635 -10.16 8.62 -9.09
N ASP A 636 -10.57 8.98 -7.90
CA ASP A 636 -11.85 9.61 -7.58
C ASP A 636 -11.73 11.13 -7.49
N HIS A 637 -10.48 11.64 -7.40
CA HIS A 637 -10.16 13.07 -7.34
C HIS A 637 -8.78 13.33 -7.93
N ASP A 638 -8.48 14.61 -8.19
CA ASP A 638 -7.15 15.06 -8.62
C ASP A 638 -6.25 15.36 -7.41
N LEU A 639 -5.03 14.80 -7.41
CA LEU A 639 -4.03 15.03 -6.35
C LEU A 639 -3.40 16.44 -6.43
N ASP A 640 -3.42 17.08 -7.58
CA ASP A 640 -2.85 18.40 -7.82
C ASP A 640 -3.90 19.52 -7.81
N GLY A 641 -5.17 19.14 -7.76
CA GLY A 641 -6.35 20.00 -7.67
C GLY A 641 -7.36 19.43 -6.68
N ASP A 642 -8.60 19.86 -6.76
CA ASP A 642 -9.68 19.42 -5.86
C ASP A 642 -10.92 18.96 -6.67
N ASN A 643 -10.71 18.49 -7.90
CA ASN A 643 -11.80 18.13 -8.77
C ASN A 643 -12.13 16.64 -8.62
N PRO A 644 -13.40 16.31 -8.32
CA PRO A 644 -13.86 14.92 -8.37
C PRO A 644 -13.70 14.36 -9.78
N GLN A 645 -13.37 13.08 -9.88
CA GLN A 645 -13.21 12.39 -11.15
C GLN A 645 -14.16 11.19 -11.25
N THR A 646 -14.75 11.01 -12.44
CA THR A 646 -15.62 9.86 -12.75
C THR A 646 -14.93 9.01 -13.82
N ILE A 647 -14.07 8.11 -13.36
CA ILE A 647 -13.23 7.28 -14.22
C ILE A 647 -13.71 5.83 -14.15
N SER A 648 -13.76 5.15 -15.31
CA SER A 648 -14.04 3.73 -15.42
C SER A 648 -12.79 2.95 -15.82
N THR A 649 -12.05 2.41 -14.86
CA THR A 649 -11.10 1.34 -15.09
C THR A 649 -11.85 0.01 -14.95
N GLY A 650 -11.67 -0.94 -15.87
CA GLY A 650 -12.46 -2.15 -15.86
C GLY A 650 -12.18 -3.04 -14.65
N ARG A 651 -10.91 -3.35 -14.41
CA ARG A 651 -10.47 -4.44 -13.55
C ARG A 651 -9.31 -4.02 -12.67
N GLY A 652 -9.35 -4.44 -11.37
CA GLY A 652 -8.24 -4.28 -10.45
C GLY A 652 -7.16 -5.35 -10.67
N LEU A 653 -7.03 -6.30 -9.74
CA LEU A 653 -6.13 -7.43 -9.83
C LEU A 653 -6.86 -8.68 -10.35
N LEU A 654 -6.39 -9.22 -11.46
CA LEU A 654 -6.77 -10.55 -11.95
C LEU A 654 -5.64 -11.53 -11.65
N VAL A 655 -5.91 -12.55 -10.85
CA VAL A 655 -4.96 -13.59 -10.48
C VAL A 655 -5.46 -14.94 -11.01
N GLU A 656 -4.73 -15.47 -11.98
CA GLU A 656 -4.96 -16.79 -12.57
C GLU A 656 -3.81 -17.76 -12.29
N GLY A 657 -2.76 -17.29 -11.61
CA GLY A 657 -1.56 -18.06 -11.32
C GLY A 657 -1.87 -19.34 -10.53
N THR A 658 -1.34 -20.46 -10.98
CA THR A 658 -1.46 -21.75 -10.29
C THR A 658 -0.24 -22.09 -9.42
N ALA A 659 0.86 -21.36 -9.62
CA ALA A 659 2.04 -21.40 -8.77
C ALA A 659 1.88 -20.43 -7.59
N ALA A 660 2.74 -20.54 -6.58
CA ALA A 660 2.63 -19.76 -5.35
C ALA A 660 2.66 -18.25 -5.61
N THR A 661 1.69 -17.56 -5.03
CA THR A 661 1.54 -16.10 -5.14
C THR A 661 1.29 -15.51 -3.76
N TRP A 662 1.97 -14.41 -3.45
CA TRP A 662 1.83 -13.66 -2.20
C TRP A 662 1.44 -12.22 -2.50
N LEU A 663 0.38 -11.73 -1.86
CA LEU A 663 -0.10 -10.35 -1.89
C LEU A 663 -0.06 -9.80 -0.47
N ILE A 664 0.88 -8.90 -0.18
CA ILE A 664 1.13 -8.42 1.18
C ILE A 664 0.98 -6.91 1.24
N GLY A 665 0.01 -6.41 1.99
CA GLY A 665 -0.28 -4.99 2.05
C GLY A 665 -0.66 -4.42 0.69
N THR A 666 -1.70 -4.98 0.08
CA THR A 666 -2.20 -4.54 -1.22
C THR A 666 -3.51 -3.78 -1.08
N GLY A 667 -3.69 -2.76 -1.92
CA GLY A 667 -4.94 -2.03 -2.09
C GLY A 667 -5.34 -1.98 -3.56
N SER A 668 -6.63 -2.11 -3.84
CA SER A 668 -7.19 -1.96 -5.19
C SER A 668 -8.52 -1.24 -5.08
N GLU A 669 -8.61 -0.08 -5.69
CA GLU A 669 -9.71 0.84 -5.47
C GLU A 669 -10.33 1.36 -6.75
N HIS A 670 -11.64 1.53 -6.71
CA HIS A 670 -12.48 2.20 -7.69
C HIS A 670 -12.50 1.56 -9.09
N ASN A 671 -12.18 0.26 -9.19
CA ASN A 671 -12.30 -0.45 -10.47
C ASN A 671 -13.73 -0.91 -10.71
N THR A 672 -14.20 -0.82 -11.95
CA THR A 672 -15.62 -0.90 -12.30
C THR A 672 -16.24 -2.27 -12.08
N LEU A 673 -15.54 -3.35 -12.40
CA LEU A 673 -16.09 -4.71 -12.33
C LEU A 673 -15.75 -5.40 -11.02
N TYR A 674 -14.49 -5.33 -10.61
CA TYR A 674 -13.98 -5.92 -9.36
C TYR A 674 -12.66 -5.29 -8.94
N GLN A 675 -12.36 -5.43 -7.64
CA GLN A 675 -11.07 -5.02 -7.11
C GLN A 675 -10.06 -6.17 -7.13
N TYR A 676 -10.47 -7.37 -6.72
CA TYR A 676 -9.68 -8.60 -6.78
C TYR A 676 -10.49 -9.71 -7.46
N ASN A 677 -9.84 -10.47 -8.33
CA ASN A 677 -10.45 -11.64 -8.97
C ASN A 677 -9.46 -12.80 -9.00
N PHE A 678 -9.78 -13.88 -8.31
CA PHE A 678 -9.04 -15.14 -8.31
C PHE A 678 -9.79 -16.14 -9.20
N GLN A 679 -9.30 -16.24 -10.44
CA GLN A 679 -9.92 -17.08 -11.48
C GLN A 679 -9.06 -18.31 -11.74
N TYR A 680 -9.50 -19.49 -11.35
CA TYR A 680 -8.74 -20.76 -11.41
C TYR A 680 -7.37 -20.68 -10.72
N ALA A 681 -7.18 -19.72 -9.85
CA ALA A 681 -5.95 -19.48 -9.11
C ALA A 681 -5.70 -20.58 -8.08
N ARG A 682 -4.42 -20.83 -7.79
CA ARG A 682 -4.03 -21.79 -6.76
C ARG A 682 -2.85 -21.29 -5.96
N ASN A 683 -2.79 -21.73 -4.70
CA ASN A 683 -1.65 -21.42 -3.82
C ASN A 683 -1.46 -19.89 -3.69
N VAL A 684 -2.48 -19.21 -3.22
CA VAL A 684 -2.41 -17.76 -2.96
C VAL A 684 -2.46 -17.49 -1.47
N PHE A 685 -1.56 -16.62 -1.02
CA PHE A 685 -1.55 -16.07 0.33
C PHE A 685 -1.75 -14.56 0.25
N THR A 686 -2.64 -14.01 1.07
CA THR A 686 -2.73 -12.56 1.24
C THR A 686 -2.58 -12.17 2.70
N ALA A 687 -1.91 -11.05 2.94
CA ALA A 687 -1.95 -10.35 4.21
C ALA A 687 -2.45 -8.93 3.95
N MET A 688 -3.70 -8.74 4.22
CA MET A 688 -4.56 -7.59 3.96
C MET A 688 -4.77 -7.28 2.47
N GLN A 689 -6.05 -7.20 2.11
CA GLN A 689 -6.55 -6.73 0.83
C GLN A 689 -7.49 -5.56 1.12
N GLN A 690 -7.07 -4.36 0.75
CA GLN A 690 -7.89 -3.17 0.95
C GLN A 690 -8.62 -2.82 -0.33
N SER A 691 -9.88 -2.36 -0.23
CA SER A 691 -10.58 -1.84 -1.38
C SER A 691 -11.60 -0.75 -1.03
N GLU A 692 -11.88 0.08 -2.03
CA GLU A 692 -13.01 0.99 -2.06
C GLU A 692 -13.79 0.79 -3.36
N THR A 693 -15.12 0.79 -3.25
CA THR A 693 -15.99 0.71 -4.43
C THR A 693 -16.00 2.05 -5.16
N PRO A 694 -16.07 2.10 -6.52
CA PRO A 694 -16.15 3.35 -7.26
C PRO A 694 -17.26 4.27 -6.75
N TYR A 695 -16.94 5.51 -6.46
CA TYR A 695 -17.87 6.45 -5.81
C TYR A 695 -19.08 6.82 -6.69
N TRP A 696 -18.91 6.81 -8.01
CA TRP A 696 -19.97 7.09 -8.97
C TRP A 696 -20.95 5.94 -9.19
N GLN A 697 -20.67 4.73 -8.71
CA GLN A 697 -21.58 3.58 -8.81
C GLN A 697 -22.73 3.68 -7.80
N GLY A 698 -23.84 2.99 -8.06
CA GLY A 698 -25.00 2.89 -7.17
C GLY A 698 -26.27 3.54 -7.71
N ALA A 699 -27.16 3.95 -6.83
CA ALA A 699 -28.49 4.42 -7.15
C ALA A 699 -28.47 5.73 -7.96
N GLY A 700 -28.95 5.69 -9.20
CA GLY A 700 -28.96 6.84 -10.10
C GLY A 700 -27.70 6.97 -10.96
N SER A 701 -26.74 6.06 -10.81
CA SER A 701 -25.56 6.02 -11.69
C SER A 701 -25.98 5.85 -13.15
N ARG A 702 -25.23 6.49 -14.06
CA ARG A 702 -25.44 6.39 -15.51
C ARG A 702 -24.99 5.06 -16.10
N ALA A 703 -24.15 4.33 -15.39
CA ALA A 703 -23.66 3.01 -15.78
C ALA A 703 -23.92 1.98 -14.68
N LEU A 704 -24.51 0.86 -15.01
CA LEU A 704 -24.74 -0.29 -14.14
C LEU A 704 -23.93 -1.47 -14.67
N ASN A 705 -23.13 -2.09 -13.83
CA ASN A 705 -22.28 -3.19 -14.25
C ASN A 705 -23.02 -4.27 -15.05
N PRO A 706 -22.40 -4.80 -16.12
CA PRO A 706 -21.02 -4.58 -16.55
C PRO A 706 -20.78 -3.30 -17.37
N THR A 707 -21.79 -2.47 -17.64
CA THR A 707 -21.63 -1.17 -18.33
C THR A 707 -20.66 -0.26 -17.54
N PRO A 708 -19.72 0.47 -18.21
CA PRO A 708 -19.62 0.69 -19.66
C PRO A 708 -18.85 -0.38 -20.44
N TRP A 709 -18.35 -1.43 -19.80
CA TRP A 709 -17.54 -2.47 -20.42
C TRP A 709 -18.42 -3.40 -21.26
N GLN A 710 -18.09 -3.58 -22.55
CA GLN A 710 -18.86 -4.35 -23.52
C GLN A 710 -18.21 -5.70 -23.86
N TYR A 711 -16.89 -5.75 -23.84
CA TYR A 711 -16.14 -6.96 -24.12
C TYR A 711 -15.66 -7.58 -22.82
N LEU A 712 -16.51 -8.47 -22.27
CA LEU A 712 -16.17 -9.19 -21.04
C LEU A 712 -15.25 -10.36 -21.36
N ASP A 713 -14.23 -10.52 -20.55
CA ASP A 713 -13.44 -11.73 -20.50
C ASP A 713 -14.20 -12.84 -19.75
N SER A 714 -13.84 -14.10 -19.98
CA SER A 714 -14.43 -15.24 -19.25
C SER A 714 -14.14 -15.18 -17.73
N SER A 715 -13.16 -14.40 -17.33
CA SER A 715 -12.85 -14.12 -15.92
C SER A 715 -13.75 -13.07 -15.28
N ASP A 716 -14.51 -12.28 -16.06
CA ASP A 716 -15.29 -11.18 -15.54
C ASP A 716 -16.62 -11.63 -14.94
N PRO A 717 -17.11 -10.95 -13.88
CA PRO A 717 -18.48 -11.11 -13.44
C PRO A 717 -19.44 -10.52 -14.49
N ASP A 718 -20.48 -11.27 -14.85
CA ASP A 718 -21.51 -10.83 -15.79
C ASP A 718 -22.69 -10.15 -15.10
N PHE A 719 -22.72 -10.16 -13.78
CA PHE A 719 -23.81 -9.63 -12.94
C PHE A 719 -25.20 -10.18 -13.30
N SER A 720 -25.26 -11.37 -13.90
CA SER A 720 -26.52 -12.02 -14.30
C SER A 720 -27.41 -12.41 -13.11
N ASN A 721 -26.83 -12.55 -11.92
CA ASN A 721 -27.52 -12.78 -10.66
C ASN A 721 -28.22 -11.52 -10.11
N CYS A 722 -27.97 -10.35 -10.68
CA CYS A 722 -28.58 -9.09 -10.30
C CYS A 722 -29.68 -8.69 -11.29
N ALA A 723 -30.83 -8.18 -10.79
CA ALA A 723 -31.81 -7.60 -11.68
C ALA A 723 -31.22 -6.46 -12.52
N ALA A 724 -31.72 -6.27 -13.74
CA ALA A 724 -31.12 -5.32 -14.69
C ALA A 724 -31.10 -3.86 -14.18
N ASN A 725 -32.03 -3.51 -13.30
CA ASN A 725 -32.15 -2.18 -12.71
C ASN A 725 -31.75 -2.11 -11.23
N ASP A 726 -31.16 -3.18 -10.67
CA ASP A 726 -30.69 -3.19 -9.29
C ASP A 726 -29.29 -2.58 -9.21
N SER A 727 -29.25 -1.27 -9.04
CA SER A 727 -28.03 -0.49 -9.04
C SER A 727 -27.07 -0.82 -7.89
N LYS A 728 -27.56 -1.26 -6.73
CA LYS A 728 -26.73 -1.66 -5.60
C LYS A 728 -26.11 -3.04 -5.80
N CYS A 729 -26.86 -3.98 -6.39
CA CYS A 729 -26.36 -5.30 -6.74
C CYS A 729 -25.31 -5.23 -7.86
N ARG A 730 -25.46 -4.27 -8.78
CA ARG A 730 -24.57 -4.07 -9.92
C ARG A 730 -23.41 -3.09 -9.65
N MET A 731 -23.01 -2.95 -8.40
CA MET A 731 -21.74 -2.30 -8.03
C MET A 731 -20.59 -3.29 -8.11
N ALA A 732 -19.37 -2.78 -8.20
CA ALA A 732 -18.14 -3.57 -8.30
C ALA A 732 -17.98 -4.55 -7.13
N LEU A 733 -17.59 -5.78 -7.42
CA LEU A 733 -17.24 -6.72 -6.36
C LEU A 733 -15.92 -6.31 -5.70
N PHE A 734 -15.85 -6.44 -4.39
CA PHE A 734 -14.57 -6.42 -3.70
C PHE A 734 -13.71 -7.58 -4.17
N GLU A 735 -14.28 -8.78 -4.10
CA GLU A 735 -13.53 -9.98 -4.43
C GLU A 735 -14.42 -10.99 -5.15
N ARG A 736 -13.89 -11.58 -6.20
CA ARG A 736 -14.47 -12.72 -6.89
C ARG A 736 -13.51 -13.91 -6.83
N ILE A 737 -13.99 -15.07 -6.39
CA ILE A 737 -13.22 -16.31 -6.33
C ILE A 737 -13.96 -17.38 -7.14
N TYR A 738 -13.40 -17.79 -8.26
CA TYR A 738 -14.05 -18.75 -9.13
C TYR A 738 -13.11 -19.86 -9.58
N GLY A 739 -13.50 -21.11 -9.38
CA GLY A 739 -12.75 -22.29 -9.82
C GLY A 739 -11.36 -22.43 -9.17
N SER A 740 -11.14 -21.73 -8.06
CA SER A 740 -9.83 -21.59 -7.39
C SER A 740 -9.66 -22.57 -6.24
N SER A 741 -8.42 -22.80 -5.81
CA SER A 741 -8.14 -23.64 -4.66
C SER A 741 -6.89 -23.21 -3.89
N ASP A 742 -6.82 -23.59 -2.62
CA ASP A 742 -5.70 -23.31 -1.72
C ASP A 742 -5.40 -21.81 -1.59
N LEU A 743 -6.47 -21.04 -1.32
CA LEU A 743 -6.39 -19.60 -1.05
C LEU A 743 -6.48 -19.35 0.46
N PHE A 744 -5.47 -18.63 0.98
CA PHE A 744 -5.34 -18.25 2.39
C PHE A 744 -5.32 -16.73 2.51
N LEU A 745 -6.49 -16.13 2.74
CA LEU A 745 -6.72 -14.69 2.64
C LEU A 745 -6.95 -14.12 4.05
N TYR A 746 -5.94 -13.40 4.56
CA TYR A 746 -5.95 -12.82 5.90
C TYR A 746 -6.08 -11.30 5.80
N GLY A 747 -7.07 -10.73 6.48
CA GLY A 747 -7.38 -9.32 6.46
C GLY A 747 -7.92 -8.87 5.10
N GLY A 748 -9.22 -8.82 4.98
CA GLY A 748 -9.89 -8.30 3.78
C GLY A 748 -10.83 -7.17 4.17
N CYS A 749 -10.71 -6.00 3.53
CA CYS A 749 -11.58 -4.89 3.85
C CYS A 749 -12.17 -4.24 2.60
N ASN A 750 -13.50 -4.19 2.58
CA ASN A 750 -14.28 -3.53 1.55
C ASN A 750 -14.97 -2.29 2.13
N TRP A 751 -14.53 -1.13 1.70
CA TRP A 751 -15.07 0.14 2.15
C TRP A 751 -15.99 0.75 1.10
N VAL A 752 -17.26 0.94 1.44
CA VAL A 752 -18.24 1.65 0.60
C VAL A 752 -18.59 2.95 1.30
N PHE A 753 -18.01 4.05 0.86
CA PHE A 753 -18.22 5.37 1.45
C PHE A 753 -19.32 6.14 0.74
N PHE A 754 -19.50 5.88 -0.57
CA PHE A 754 -20.39 6.65 -1.44
C PHE A 754 -21.32 5.73 -2.23
N ASN A 755 -22.42 6.33 -2.69
CA ASN A 755 -23.36 5.73 -3.64
C ASN A 755 -23.77 6.83 -4.60
N ASN A 756 -23.38 6.72 -5.87
CA ASN A 756 -23.55 7.74 -6.91
C ASN A 756 -23.04 9.12 -6.47
N ASN A 757 -21.78 9.17 -5.99
CA ASN A 757 -21.09 10.36 -5.46
C ASN A 757 -21.77 11.04 -4.25
N GLY A 758 -22.77 10.43 -3.67
CA GLY A 758 -23.39 10.90 -2.43
C GLY A 758 -22.93 10.08 -1.23
N ASP A 759 -22.65 10.75 -0.10
CA ASP A 759 -22.32 10.07 1.16
C ASP A 759 -23.33 8.96 1.45
N CYS A 760 -22.83 7.79 1.77
CA CYS A 760 -23.67 6.65 2.07
C CYS A 760 -23.22 5.93 3.34
N SER A 761 -24.18 5.53 4.14
CA SER A 761 -23.97 4.71 5.33
C SER A 761 -25.06 3.66 5.45
N GLY A 762 -24.68 2.46 5.87
CA GLY A 762 -25.60 1.34 6.05
C GLY A 762 -25.65 0.42 4.84
N ASP A 763 -26.70 0.46 4.04
CA ASP A 763 -26.91 -0.44 2.90
C ASP A 763 -26.68 0.29 1.58
N CYS A 764 -25.42 0.41 1.17
CA CYS A 764 -25.01 1.13 -0.03
C CYS A 764 -24.75 0.21 -1.21
N GLN A 765 -24.16 -0.93 -0.95
CA GLN A 765 -23.85 -2.00 -1.92
C GLN A 765 -24.47 -3.31 -1.47
N THR A 766 -24.92 -4.14 -2.42
CA THR A 766 -25.53 -5.42 -2.06
C THR A 766 -24.50 -6.50 -1.78
N ASN A 767 -23.49 -6.71 -2.64
CA ASN A 767 -22.58 -7.85 -2.57
C ASN A 767 -21.12 -7.42 -2.52
N ALA A 768 -20.33 -7.97 -1.59
CA ALA A 768 -18.88 -7.74 -1.52
C ALA A 768 -18.08 -8.89 -2.16
N ILE A 769 -18.25 -10.12 -1.67
CA ILE A 769 -17.45 -11.28 -2.07
C ILE A 769 -18.37 -12.33 -2.72
N ASP A 770 -17.97 -12.82 -3.90
CA ASP A 770 -18.65 -13.91 -4.60
C ASP A 770 -17.71 -15.10 -4.80
N ILE A 771 -18.07 -16.27 -4.27
CA ILE A 771 -17.28 -17.51 -4.31
C ILE A 771 -18.09 -18.58 -5.04
N ALA A 772 -17.51 -19.18 -6.09
CA ALA A 772 -18.15 -20.25 -6.83
C ALA A 772 -17.14 -21.28 -7.35
N ASN A 773 -17.56 -22.54 -7.43
CA ASN A 773 -16.82 -23.65 -8.03
C ASN A 773 -15.38 -23.83 -7.48
N SER A 774 -15.15 -23.46 -6.22
CA SER A 774 -13.83 -23.40 -5.60
C SER A 774 -13.70 -24.43 -4.49
N THR A 775 -12.50 -24.68 -4.00
CA THR A 775 -12.22 -25.58 -2.86
C THR A 775 -11.07 -25.03 -2.03
N SER A 776 -11.01 -25.37 -0.73
CA SER A 776 -9.92 -24.93 0.15
C SER A 776 -9.70 -23.41 0.12
N ILE A 777 -10.78 -22.66 0.33
CA ILE A 777 -10.76 -21.19 0.43
C ILE A 777 -10.94 -20.81 1.88
N TYR A 778 -10.00 -20.04 2.40
CA TYR A 778 -9.96 -19.61 3.79
C TYR A 778 -9.85 -18.10 3.89
N LEU A 779 -10.94 -17.45 4.31
CA LEU A 779 -10.97 -16.01 4.59
C LEU A 779 -10.88 -15.82 6.10
N TYR A 780 -9.97 -14.97 6.56
CA TYR A 780 -9.79 -14.66 7.98
C TYR A 780 -9.75 -13.16 8.21
N GLY A 781 -10.51 -12.67 9.19
CA GLY A 781 -10.49 -11.27 9.57
C GLY A 781 -11.10 -10.34 8.51
N THR A 782 -12.20 -10.74 7.87
CA THR A 782 -12.82 -9.95 6.81
C THR A 782 -13.75 -8.88 7.37
N ASN A 783 -13.60 -7.66 6.86
CA ASN A 783 -14.37 -6.49 7.24
C ASN A 783 -15.13 -5.90 6.04
N THR A 784 -16.32 -5.37 6.28
CA THR A 784 -17.05 -4.59 5.27
C THR A 784 -17.62 -3.32 5.90
N LYS A 785 -17.82 -2.31 5.07
CA LYS A 785 -18.56 -1.10 5.43
C LYS A 785 -19.68 -0.88 4.42
N SER A 786 -20.89 -0.67 4.91
CA SER A 786 -22.07 -0.31 4.12
C SER A 786 -22.41 -1.31 3.00
N THR A 787 -22.18 -2.61 3.25
CA THR A 787 -22.49 -3.71 2.32
C THR A 787 -23.52 -4.65 2.94
N THR A 788 -24.53 -5.05 2.22
CA THR A 788 -25.59 -5.95 2.74
C THR A 788 -25.04 -7.36 2.93
N ASN A 789 -24.50 -7.97 1.87
CA ASN A 789 -24.00 -9.32 1.84
C ASN A 789 -22.47 -9.31 1.82
N MET A 790 -21.85 -9.81 2.88
CA MET A 790 -20.40 -9.93 2.99
C MET A 790 -19.87 -11.05 2.09
N ILE A 791 -20.52 -12.22 2.12
CA ILE A 791 -20.10 -13.41 1.36
C ILE A 791 -21.31 -14.05 0.70
N LEU A 792 -21.16 -14.35 -0.60
CA LEU A 792 -22.06 -15.21 -1.38
C LEU A 792 -21.32 -16.49 -1.82
N GLU A 793 -22.01 -17.59 -1.88
CA GLU A 793 -21.67 -18.78 -2.64
C GLU A 793 -22.60 -18.86 -3.86
N GLY A 794 -22.16 -18.32 -4.98
CA GLY A 794 -23.00 -18.15 -6.16
C GLY A 794 -24.22 -17.25 -5.86
N THR A 795 -25.42 -17.84 -5.80
CA THR A 795 -26.66 -17.09 -5.45
C THR A 795 -27.02 -17.15 -3.98
N LYS A 796 -26.32 -17.94 -3.17
CA LYS A 796 -26.64 -18.15 -1.76
C LYS A 796 -25.88 -17.17 -0.89
N VAL A 797 -26.59 -16.36 -0.11
CA VAL A 797 -25.99 -15.49 0.92
C VAL A 797 -25.52 -16.34 2.10
N ILE A 798 -24.25 -16.26 2.44
CA ILE A 798 -23.62 -16.96 3.55
C ILE A 798 -23.48 -16.04 4.77
N ALA A 799 -22.94 -14.84 4.59
CA ALA A 799 -22.76 -13.88 5.67
C ALA A 799 -23.30 -12.52 5.28
N THR A 800 -24.03 -11.89 6.21
CA THR A 800 -24.55 -10.53 6.05
C THR A 800 -23.83 -9.57 7.00
N GLN A 801 -23.76 -8.30 6.64
CA GLN A 801 -23.20 -7.29 7.54
C GLN A 801 -24.04 -7.16 8.83
N ASN A 802 -25.37 -7.25 8.73
CA ASN A 802 -26.25 -7.14 9.89
C ASN A 802 -26.04 -8.22 10.94
N ASP A 803 -25.77 -9.47 10.54
CA ASP A 803 -25.50 -10.57 11.46
C ASP A 803 -24.12 -10.44 12.12
N ASN A 804 -23.25 -9.61 11.57
CA ASN A 804 -21.85 -9.45 11.96
C ASN A 804 -21.52 -8.00 12.31
N ALA A 805 -22.53 -7.20 12.70
CA ALA A 805 -22.38 -5.77 12.94
C ALA A 805 -21.23 -5.45 13.91
N GLY A 806 -20.28 -4.65 13.48
CA GLY A 806 -19.11 -4.21 14.23
C GLY A 806 -18.06 -3.55 13.35
N GLY A 807 -16.98 -3.08 13.97
CA GLY A 807 -16.00 -2.28 13.24
C GLY A 807 -16.64 -1.05 12.61
N TRP A 808 -16.48 -0.91 11.30
CA TRP A 808 -17.15 0.12 10.50
C TRP A 808 -18.47 -0.36 9.87
N GLY A 809 -18.77 -1.63 9.95
CA GLY A 809 -19.99 -2.21 9.38
C GLY A 809 -20.19 -3.66 9.77
N GLY A 810 -19.47 -4.59 9.16
CA GLY A 810 -19.51 -6.01 9.49
C GLY A 810 -18.12 -6.61 9.63
N VAL A 811 -17.97 -7.56 10.57
CA VAL A 811 -16.72 -8.25 10.87
C VAL A 811 -16.97 -9.74 11.03
N ILE A 812 -16.26 -10.56 10.27
CA ILE A 812 -16.21 -12.01 10.49
C ILE A 812 -14.80 -12.44 10.85
N ALA A 813 -14.68 -13.39 11.77
CA ALA A 813 -13.39 -13.99 12.11
C ALA A 813 -12.90 -14.95 11.02
N GLY A 814 -13.81 -15.63 10.37
CA GLY A 814 -13.42 -16.45 9.25
C GLY A 814 -14.58 -17.10 8.48
N TYR A 815 -14.24 -17.52 7.27
CA TYR A 815 -15.05 -18.34 6.41
C TYR A 815 -14.18 -19.48 5.84
N LEU A 816 -14.63 -20.71 6.00
CA LEU A 816 -13.93 -21.90 5.60
C LEU A 816 -14.72 -22.65 4.52
N TYR A 817 -14.19 -22.67 3.33
CA TYR A 817 -14.75 -23.38 2.21
C TYR A 817 -13.96 -24.65 1.93
N ASP A 818 -14.28 -25.71 2.64
CA ASP A 818 -13.80 -27.07 2.42
C ASP A 818 -14.91 -27.88 1.72
N SER A 819 -14.86 -28.06 0.43
CA SER A 819 -15.81 -28.90 -0.31
C SER A 819 -15.22 -30.25 -0.63
#